data_04d1665625caef87f17f6a1052927230
#
_entry.id   04d1665625caef87f17f6a1052927230
#
_cell.length_a   1.000
_cell.length_b   1.000
_cell.length_c   1.000
_cell.angle_alpha   90.00
_cell.angle_beta   90.00
_cell.angle_gamma   90.00
#
_symmetry.space_group_name_H-M   'P 1'
#
loop_
_entity.id
_entity.type
_entity.pdbx_description
1 polymer ?
#
loop_
_entity_poly.entity_id
_entity_poly.type
_entity_poly.pdbx_seq_one_letter_code
_entity_poly.pdbx_strand_id
1 'polypeptide(L)'
;MTTDDGAGTPPPDLLRKASPGPTPAATSTSEWERAHRGMADIREGGAVAPAAVDGGRSAVDGAAASVGDSTESGTAGPQPTDVEPDPKKGRKLLPSARPPGAPPDPWTAFATTSDRPPGRIRRVLQSSGPAFIHEYVLVIYAGLLLALAMTWPTLRYPLHTVPQDVYDPARQAWQLAWIGHILLDDPIRLWQSNAFFPERYNFAFGSSLLGYAPAGLLGEGVTSALLRYNILFVLAHALLFIGGYALVRQLGAGRTGAATAAVAFAYAPWRLAQEGHLDIVSAGGIPLALAMLARGHGWSMRHGFRHDRRHAGWAAAGWLVAAWQLSLGFTLGLPLAYALAGILIITVVAVPIRWWRRPAGRPVLGWRLIATDAAGAVIFVGIGALIAVPYFKVSGGDGAAEIDFFSPPLRSFLIAPAQSGIWGDAHAVPRSSLVWPAEMTLLPGFVLYALALAGVFFSVWKVWQRLVLILGLAAAVILTLGNGFLGGRWTYLPLFGHLPGSFGVRIPGRLMLWVTLILVVLAAGAVAEVVRRAEHWAEQRMPPFPGPWVRLATFVPIFLILAETWNMTPHPVVPAQPAAMRTLAGPMLVLPTSALSDQIVMLWSTSRFPEIVNGSGGFGSTQQAELRQHVAGFPDAASIQYLREAGVAQVLLVRSQVMGTPWEQAGDVPVDAFGIRREDLDENTVLFRLS
;
A
#
# COMPACT_ATOMS: atom_id res chain seq x y z
N MET A 1 0.24 -32.69 77.96
CA MET A 1 1.08 -33.61 77.24
C MET A 1 1.27 -33.03 75.84
N THR A 2 2.17 -32.07 75.75
CA THR A 2 3.55 -32.14 75.19
C THR A 2 3.55 -32.87 73.84
N THR A 3 3.81 -32.14 72.77
CA THR A 3 5.13 -31.94 72.13
C THR A 3 4.97 -30.92 71.00
N ASP A 4 5.68 -29.97 71.10
CA ASP A 4 6.53 -29.07 70.36
C ASP A 4 7.13 -29.73 69.11
N ASP A 5 6.99 -29.16 67.93
CA ASP A 5 7.91 -29.37 66.82
C ASP A 5 8.00 -28.09 65.95
N GLY A 6 9.19 -27.51 66.05
CA GLY A 6 9.54 -26.29 65.38
C GLY A 6 9.74 -26.47 63.89
N ALA A 7 9.07 -25.65 63.13
CA ALA A 7 9.37 -25.40 61.72
C ALA A 7 10.27 -24.18 61.61
N GLY A 8 11.55 -24.46 61.38
CA GLY A 8 12.56 -23.44 61.10
C GLY A 8 12.28 -22.67 59.82
N THR A 9 12.22 -21.35 59.96
CA THR A 9 12.29 -20.39 58.84
C THR A 9 13.62 -20.55 58.09
N PRO A 10 13.62 -20.65 56.77
CA PRO A 10 14.83 -20.61 55.97
C PRO A 10 15.44 -19.19 55.97
N PRO A 11 16.77 -19.06 55.85
CA PRO A 11 17.48 -17.78 55.93
C PRO A 11 17.17 -16.90 54.69
N PRO A 12 17.23 -15.53 54.82
CA PRO A 12 16.79 -14.57 53.83
C PRO A 12 17.75 -14.32 52.65
N ASP A 13 18.73 -15.18 52.37
CA ASP A 13 19.79 -14.90 51.39
C ASP A 13 19.67 -15.62 50.04
N LEU A 14 18.56 -16.30 49.73
CA LEU A 14 18.35 -16.97 48.43
C LEU A 14 17.44 -16.20 47.46
N LEU A 15 16.99 -14.98 47.80
CA LEU A 15 16.17 -14.10 46.92
C LEU A 15 16.96 -12.95 46.25
N ARG A 16 18.30 -12.98 46.35
CA ARG A 16 19.16 -12.01 45.67
C ARG A 16 20.08 -12.69 44.67
N LYS A 17 19.60 -13.19 43.58
CA LYS A 17 20.33 -13.42 42.32
C LYS A 17 19.40 -14.05 41.27
N ALA A 18 18.44 -13.29 40.80
CA ALA A 18 17.93 -13.44 39.44
C ALA A 18 17.80 -12.01 38.90
N SER A 19 18.88 -11.48 38.37
CA SER A 19 18.79 -10.38 37.42
C SER A 19 17.98 -10.92 36.26
N PRO A 20 16.94 -10.21 35.81
CA PRO A 20 16.25 -10.60 34.56
C PRO A 20 17.31 -10.55 33.47
N GLY A 21 17.56 -11.68 32.81
CA GLY A 21 18.32 -11.74 31.56
C GLY A 21 17.70 -10.79 30.55
N PRO A 22 18.47 -10.25 29.58
CA PRO A 22 17.96 -9.33 28.60
C PRO A 22 16.78 -9.98 27.88
N THR A 23 15.64 -9.28 27.86
CA THR A 23 14.42 -9.67 27.15
C THR A 23 14.76 -9.90 25.66
N PRO A 24 14.29 -10.96 25.02
CA PRO A 24 14.58 -11.28 23.61
C PRO A 24 14.28 -10.13 22.64
N ALA A 25 13.33 -9.25 22.99
CA ALA A 25 13.01 -8.04 22.23
C ALA A 25 14.14 -7.01 22.19
N ALA A 26 14.95 -6.88 23.24
CA ALA A 26 16.05 -5.93 23.28
C ALA A 26 17.21 -6.37 22.37
N THR A 27 17.43 -7.67 22.20
CA THR A 27 18.48 -8.21 21.32
C THR A 27 18.11 -8.06 19.83
N SER A 28 16.87 -8.33 19.48
CA SER A 28 16.38 -8.12 18.10
C SER A 28 16.39 -6.64 17.71
N THR A 29 16.01 -5.74 18.62
CA THR A 29 16.03 -4.29 18.42
C THR A 29 17.45 -3.78 18.17
N SER A 30 18.45 -4.28 18.90
CA SER A 30 19.85 -3.86 18.74
C SER A 30 20.49 -4.35 17.42
N GLU A 31 20.07 -5.49 16.89
CA GLU A 31 20.50 -5.98 15.57
C GLU A 31 19.88 -5.17 14.45
N TRP A 32 18.60 -4.85 14.56
CA TRP A 32 17.91 -3.98 13.63
C TRP A 32 18.54 -2.59 13.58
N GLU A 33 18.84 -1.99 14.74
CA GLU A 33 19.51 -0.69 14.80
C GLU A 33 20.93 -0.72 14.22
N ARG A 34 21.71 -1.79 14.45
CA ARG A 34 23.07 -1.94 13.88
C ARG A 34 23.02 -2.11 12.36
N ALA A 35 22.11 -2.92 11.87
CA ALA A 35 21.94 -3.16 10.45
C ALA A 35 21.52 -1.88 9.69
N HIS A 36 20.65 -1.06 10.27
CA HIS A 36 20.25 0.22 9.67
C HIS A 36 21.31 1.32 9.79
N ARG A 37 22.13 1.33 10.84
CA ARG A 37 23.30 2.23 10.91
C ARG A 37 24.31 1.88 9.81
N GLY A 38 24.60 0.60 9.61
CA GLY A 38 25.45 0.16 8.49
C GLY A 38 24.92 0.54 7.12
N MET A 39 23.58 0.59 6.93
CA MET A 39 22.97 1.06 5.69
C MET A 39 23.06 2.59 5.51
N ALA A 40 23.02 3.38 6.58
CA ALA A 40 23.22 4.82 6.50
C ALA A 40 24.65 5.14 6.05
N ASP A 41 25.65 4.46 6.61
CA ASP A 41 27.06 4.62 6.25
C ASP A 41 27.35 4.21 4.79
N ILE A 42 26.69 3.17 4.26
CA ILE A 42 26.81 2.76 2.85
C ILE A 42 26.17 3.80 1.90
N ARG A 43 25.13 4.51 2.35
CA ARG A 43 24.47 5.57 1.56
C ARG A 43 25.30 6.87 1.49
N GLU A 44 26.06 7.19 2.53
CA GLU A 44 26.91 8.40 2.57
C GLU A 44 28.24 8.20 1.82
N GLY A 45 28.73 6.96 1.66
CA GLY A 45 30.00 6.65 0.97
C GLY A 45 29.94 6.55 -0.56
N GLY A 46 28.75 6.61 -1.18
CA GLY A 46 28.52 6.32 -2.61
C GLY A 46 28.36 7.51 -3.55
N ALA A 47 28.57 8.74 -3.10
CA ALA A 47 28.47 9.93 -3.96
C ALA A 47 29.74 10.14 -4.77
N VAL A 48 29.91 9.44 -5.89
CA VAL A 48 30.83 9.81 -6.96
C VAL A 48 30.19 10.92 -7.79
N ALA A 49 30.78 12.11 -7.75
CA ALA A 49 30.33 13.26 -8.50
C ALA A 49 30.47 13.02 -10.02
N PRO A 50 29.45 13.39 -10.83
CA PRO A 50 29.64 13.43 -12.28
C PRO A 50 30.40 14.69 -12.67
N ALA A 51 31.42 14.51 -13.51
CA ALA A 51 32.21 15.53 -14.12
C ALA A 51 31.37 16.52 -14.95
N ALA A 52 31.67 17.79 -14.78
CA ALA A 52 31.12 18.88 -15.57
C ALA A 52 31.53 18.74 -17.06
N VAL A 53 30.54 18.83 -17.94
CA VAL A 53 30.78 19.12 -19.37
C VAL A 53 30.15 20.48 -19.65
N ASP A 54 31.03 21.36 -19.98
CA ASP A 54 30.87 22.76 -20.43
C ASP A 54 30.40 22.79 -21.89
N GLY A 55 29.59 23.77 -22.27
CA GLY A 55 29.51 24.10 -23.68
C GLY A 55 28.20 24.59 -24.27
N GLY A 56 28.07 25.87 -24.47
CA GLY A 56 27.53 26.41 -25.71
C GLY A 56 26.19 27.16 -25.64
N ARG A 57 26.24 28.43 -25.35
CA ARG A 57 25.24 29.44 -25.75
C ARG A 57 25.14 29.53 -27.27
N SER A 58 23.94 29.64 -27.79
CA SER A 58 23.71 30.41 -29.03
C SER A 58 22.32 31.05 -29.00
N ALA A 59 22.31 32.35 -29.05
CA ALA A 59 21.16 33.22 -29.24
C ALA A 59 20.94 33.44 -30.74
N VAL A 60 19.70 33.52 -31.18
CA VAL A 60 19.33 34.27 -32.40
C VAL A 60 17.98 34.92 -32.19
N ASP A 61 18.02 36.23 -32.49
CA ASP A 61 16.95 37.23 -32.49
C ASP A 61 15.95 37.12 -33.65
N GLY A 62 14.80 37.79 -33.46
CA GLY A 62 14.14 38.62 -34.48
C GLY A 62 12.89 37.97 -35.08
N ALA A 63 11.79 38.56 -35.25
CA ALA A 63 11.36 39.89 -35.50
C ALA A 63 9.82 39.97 -35.52
N ALA A 64 9.32 41.13 -35.20
CA ALA A 64 7.90 41.51 -35.24
C ALA A 64 7.47 41.86 -36.69
N ALA A 65 6.17 41.68 -36.97
CA ALA A 65 5.46 42.48 -37.95
C ALA A 65 3.97 42.57 -37.63
N SER A 66 3.54 43.81 -37.65
CA SER A 66 2.21 44.36 -37.39
C SER A 66 1.35 44.45 -38.65
N VAL A 67 0.12 44.87 -38.42
CA VAL A 67 -0.79 45.66 -39.29
C VAL A 67 -1.93 44.88 -39.99
N GLY A 68 -3.15 45.32 -39.67
CA GLY A 68 -4.15 45.69 -40.58
C GLY A 68 -5.58 45.71 -40.02
N ASP A 69 -5.99 46.93 -39.74
CA ASP A 69 -7.31 47.45 -39.43
C ASP A 69 -8.23 47.42 -40.67
N SER A 70 -9.49 47.14 -40.54
CA SER A 70 -10.54 47.77 -41.36
C SER A 70 -11.96 47.51 -40.84
N THR A 71 -12.61 48.61 -40.57
CA THR A 71 -14.00 48.96 -40.30
C THR A 71 -14.95 48.66 -41.46
N GLU A 72 -16.24 48.39 -41.15
CA GLU A 72 -17.48 49.04 -41.60
C GLU A 72 -18.69 48.14 -41.34
N SER A 73 -19.61 48.55 -40.59
CA SER A 73 -20.84 49.37 -40.69
C SER A 73 -22.05 48.67 -41.32
N GLY A 74 -23.14 48.71 -40.58
CA GLY A 74 -24.50 48.98 -41.07
C GLY A 74 -25.47 47.83 -41.16
N THR A 75 -26.49 47.78 -40.46
CA THR A 75 -27.83 48.36 -40.55
C THR A 75 -28.86 47.50 -39.78
N ALA A 76 -29.84 48.20 -39.24
CA ALA A 76 -30.85 47.73 -38.31
C ALA A 76 -32.11 47.15 -39.00
N GLY A 77 -32.85 46.34 -38.21
CA GLY A 77 -34.28 46.17 -38.21
C GLY A 77 -34.85 44.79 -38.57
N PRO A 78 -36.09 44.49 -38.20
CA PRO A 78 -36.82 44.75 -36.95
C PRO A 78 -37.24 43.44 -36.20
N GLN A 79 -37.72 43.61 -34.97
CA GLN A 79 -38.30 42.57 -34.11
C GLN A 79 -39.57 41.92 -34.65
N PRO A 80 -39.87 40.70 -34.27
CA PRO A 80 -41.20 40.33 -33.81
C PRO A 80 -41.27 39.54 -32.51
N THR A 81 -42.10 40.06 -31.63
CA THR A 81 -43.07 39.47 -30.69
C THR A 81 -42.82 38.14 -30.03
N ASP A 82 -42.94 38.21 -28.73
CA ASP A 82 -43.00 37.18 -27.68
C ASP A 82 -43.99 36.05 -27.99
N VAL A 83 -43.52 34.81 -27.88
CA VAL A 83 -44.33 33.64 -27.56
C VAL A 83 -43.54 32.77 -26.55
N GLU A 84 -44.11 32.64 -25.38
CA GLU A 84 -43.65 31.84 -24.24
C GLU A 84 -43.75 30.33 -24.58
N PRO A 85 -42.72 29.51 -24.39
CA PRO A 85 -42.83 28.05 -24.55
C PRO A 85 -42.86 27.32 -23.19
N ASP A 86 -43.87 26.49 -23.04
CA ASP A 86 -44.17 25.47 -22.04
C ASP A 86 -42.97 24.52 -21.73
N PRO A 87 -42.58 24.29 -20.45
CA PRO A 87 -41.41 23.55 -20.09
C PRO A 87 -41.64 22.06 -19.77
N LYS A 88 -42.29 21.30 -20.62
CA LYS A 88 -42.40 19.86 -20.45
C LYS A 88 -42.50 19.10 -21.79
N LYS A 89 -41.33 18.80 -22.42
CA LYS A 89 -41.09 17.58 -23.20
C LYS A 89 -39.65 17.57 -23.71
N GLY A 90 -38.83 16.62 -23.28
CA GLY A 90 -37.51 16.36 -23.83
C GLY A 90 -37.59 16.03 -25.33
N ARG A 91 -37.20 16.98 -26.14
CA ARG A 91 -37.14 16.82 -27.60
C ARG A 91 -35.83 16.15 -27.98
N LYS A 92 -35.91 14.90 -28.43
CA LYS A 92 -34.86 14.31 -29.26
C LYS A 92 -34.74 15.19 -30.48
N LEU A 93 -33.58 15.79 -30.72
CA LEU A 93 -33.22 16.45 -31.96
C LEU A 93 -33.20 15.38 -33.07
N LEU A 94 -34.29 15.25 -33.79
CA LEU A 94 -34.31 14.61 -35.09
C LEU A 94 -33.59 15.54 -36.09
N PRO A 95 -32.80 15.00 -37.05
CA PRO A 95 -32.23 15.83 -38.12
C PRO A 95 -33.34 16.59 -38.80
N SER A 96 -33.16 17.90 -38.96
CA SER A 96 -34.14 18.77 -39.60
C SER A 96 -34.47 18.23 -41.01
N ALA A 97 -35.73 17.83 -41.22
CA ALA A 97 -36.20 17.44 -42.52
C ALA A 97 -36.11 18.66 -43.45
N ARG A 98 -35.39 18.52 -44.56
CA ARG A 98 -35.20 19.54 -45.60
C ARG A 98 -36.55 19.85 -46.19
N PRO A 99 -36.89 21.13 -46.46
CA PRO A 99 -38.15 21.47 -47.11
C PRO A 99 -38.24 20.85 -48.51
N PRO A 100 -39.40 20.36 -48.90
CA PRO A 100 -39.58 19.78 -50.23
C PRO A 100 -39.28 20.82 -51.34
N GLY A 101 -38.35 20.50 -52.27
CA GLY A 101 -37.95 21.36 -53.35
C GLY A 101 -36.66 22.13 -53.25
N ALA A 102 -35.92 21.98 -52.13
CA ALA A 102 -34.59 22.58 -52.05
C ALA A 102 -33.57 21.87 -52.96
N PRO A 103 -32.74 22.62 -53.75
CA PRO A 103 -31.73 22.00 -54.61
C PRO A 103 -30.76 21.10 -53.81
N PRO A 104 -30.26 20.02 -54.42
CA PRO A 104 -29.31 19.13 -53.71
C PRO A 104 -28.07 19.91 -53.30
N ASP A 105 -27.65 19.69 -52.03
CA ASP A 105 -26.45 20.29 -51.50
C ASP A 105 -25.25 19.84 -52.38
N PRO A 106 -24.49 20.80 -52.99
CA PRO A 106 -23.34 20.46 -53.83
C PRO A 106 -22.32 19.56 -53.19
N TRP A 107 -22.23 19.57 -51.84
CA TRP A 107 -21.32 18.72 -51.06
C TRP A 107 -21.77 17.28 -50.89
N THR A 108 -23.06 16.94 -51.22
CA THR A 108 -23.52 15.55 -51.20
C THR A 108 -22.90 14.70 -52.30
N ALA A 109 -22.40 15.34 -53.39
CA ALA A 109 -21.64 14.64 -54.44
C ALA A 109 -20.29 14.08 -53.96
N PHE A 110 -19.75 14.63 -52.88
CA PHE A 110 -18.49 14.15 -52.24
C PHE A 110 -18.74 13.24 -51.04
N ALA A 111 -19.99 13.07 -50.63
CA ALA A 111 -20.34 12.10 -49.62
C ALA A 111 -20.27 10.69 -50.23
N THR A 112 -19.20 9.98 -50.01
CA THR A 112 -19.13 8.54 -50.32
C THR A 112 -20.13 7.81 -49.45
N THR A 113 -21.35 7.71 -49.87
CA THR A 113 -22.36 6.80 -49.32
C THR A 113 -21.95 5.38 -49.67
N SER A 114 -21.09 4.81 -48.86
CA SER A 114 -20.85 3.37 -48.87
C SER A 114 -22.06 2.70 -48.24
N ASP A 115 -23.00 2.25 -49.04
CA ASP A 115 -24.15 1.42 -48.63
C ASP A 115 -23.74 0.01 -48.12
N ARG A 116 -22.43 -0.25 -47.98
CA ARG A 116 -21.99 -1.49 -47.38
C ARG A 116 -22.14 -1.43 -45.85
N PRO A 117 -22.85 -2.38 -45.27
CA PRO A 117 -22.94 -2.46 -43.80
C PRO A 117 -21.52 -2.51 -43.21
N PRO A 118 -21.24 -1.71 -42.17
CA PRO A 118 -19.92 -1.62 -41.59
C PRO A 118 -19.44 -3.02 -41.19
N GLY A 119 -18.23 -3.37 -41.60
CA GLY A 119 -17.62 -4.67 -41.29
C GLY A 119 -17.70 -4.98 -39.80
N ARG A 120 -17.66 -6.25 -39.42
CA ARG A 120 -17.75 -6.71 -38.00
C ARG A 120 -16.83 -5.93 -37.07
N ILE A 121 -15.59 -5.66 -37.48
CA ILE A 121 -14.60 -4.90 -36.70
C ILE A 121 -15.05 -3.46 -36.49
N ARG A 122 -15.57 -2.77 -37.54
CA ARG A 122 -16.06 -1.39 -37.44
C ARG A 122 -17.32 -1.29 -36.59
N ARG A 123 -18.21 -2.30 -36.63
CA ARG A 123 -19.38 -2.39 -35.73
C ARG A 123 -18.96 -2.59 -34.26
N VAL A 124 -18.00 -3.46 -34.00
CA VAL A 124 -17.45 -3.67 -32.66
C VAL A 124 -16.78 -2.39 -32.16
N LEU A 125 -15.94 -1.73 -32.95
CA LEU A 125 -15.33 -0.44 -32.61
C LEU A 125 -16.35 0.67 -32.37
N GLN A 126 -17.40 0.76 -33.18
CA GLN A 126 -18.48 1.76 -33.02
C GLN A 126 -19.37 1.45 -31.80
N SER A 127 -19.63 0.20 -31.48
CA SER A 127 -20.38 -0.20 -30.27
C SER A 127 -19.53 -0.14 -29.00
N SER A 128 -18.22 -0.34 -29.10
CA SER A 128 -17.29 -0.31 -27.95
C SER A 128 -16.78 1.11 -27.64
N GLY A 129 -16.82 2.04 -28.62
CA GLY A 129 -16.33 3.41 -28.43
C GLY A 129 -16.86 4.11 -27.17
N PRO A 130 -18.18 4.09 -26.90
CA PRO A 130 -18.72 4.66 -25.68
C PRO A 130 -18.23 3.98 -24.38
N ALA A 131 -17.89 2.68 -24.44
CA ALA A 131 -17.37 1.96 -23.29
C ALA A 131 -15.94 2.38 -22.95
N PHE A 132 -15.07 2.64 -23.94
CA PHE A 132 -13.70 3.13 -23.71
C PHE A 132 -13.64 4.56 -23.15
N ILE A 133 -14.68 5.37 -23.38
CA ILE A 133 -14.80 6.74 -22.87
C ILE A 133 -15.54 6.76 -21.51
N HIS A 134 -15.96 5.62 -21.00
CA HIS A 134 -16.63 5.56 -19.70
C HIS A 134 -15.70 6.05 -18.57
N GLU A 135 -16.22 6.86 -17.65
CA GLU A 135 -15.48 7.52 -16.57
C GLU A 135 -14.52 6.58 -15.84
N TYR A 136 -14.96 5.38 -15.44
CA TYR A 136 -14.12 4.44 -14.69
C TYR A 136 -13.04 3.77 -15.56
N VAL A 137 -13.24 3.61 -16.85
CA VAL A 137 -12.21 3.10 -17.76
C VAL A 137 -11.09 4.13 -17.89
N LEU A 138 -11.43 5.41 -18.03
CA LEU A 138 -10.45 6.50 -18.04
C LEU A 138 -9.69 6.60 -16.69
N VAL A 139 -10.37 6.37 -15.59
CA VAL A 139 -9.76 6.33 -14.24
C VAL A 139 -8.77 5.18 -14.12
N ILE A 140 -9.08 4.00 -14.66
CA ILE A 140 -8.17 2.86 -14.67
C ILE A 140 -6.92 3.17 -15.50
N TYR A 141 -7.08 3.72 -16.71
CA TYR A 141 -5.95 4.13 -17.54
C TYR A 141 -5.11 5.23 -16.87
N ALA A 142 -5.75 6.24 -16.29
CA ALA A 142 -5.03 7.28 -15.56
C ALA A 142 -4.28 6.70 -14.34
N GLY A 143 -4.90 5.78 -13.60
CA GLY A 143 -4.27 5.11 -12.47
C GLY A 143 -3.05 4.28 -12.87
N LEU A 144 -3.14 3.52 -13.96
CA LEU A 144 -2.01 2.73 -14.48
C LEU A 144 -0.87 3.63 -15.00
N LEU A 145 -1.19 4.68 -15.75
CA LEU A 145 -0.19 5.62 -16.27
C LEU A 145 0.50 6.39 -15.14
N LEU A 146 -0.26 6.88 -14.15
CA LEU A 146 0.29 7.56 -13.00
C LEU A 146 1.14 6.61 -12.14
N ALA A 147 0.68 5.37 -11.93
CA ALA A 147 1.46 4.38 -11.20
C ALA A 147 2.80 4.12 -11.89
N LEU A 148 2.80 3.90 -13.21
CA LEU A 148 4.03 3.72 -13.97
C LEU A 148 4.96 4.93 -13.87
N ALA A 149 4.41 6.15 -13.96
CA ALA A 149 5.20 7.39 -13.90
C ALA A 149 5.76 7.64 -12.50
N MET A 150 4.94 7.48 -11.45
CA MET A 150 5.29 7.82 -10.07
C MET A 150 6.14 6.74 -9.38
N THR A 151 6.16 5.51 -9.91
CA THR A 151 7.03 4.42 -9.43
C THR A 151 8.21 4.18 -10.36
N TRP A 152 8.46 5.07 -11.35
CA TRP A 152 9.62 4.94 -12.22
C TRP A 152 10.92 5.07 -11.40
N PRO A 153 11.94 4.16 -11.62
CA PRO A 153 12.12 3.25 -12.76
C PRO A 153 11.81 1.75 -12.48
N THR A 154 10.88 1.40 -11.57
CA THR A 154 10.61 0.01 -11.15
C THR A 154 10.53 -0.98 -12.33
N LEU A 155 9.84 -0.64 -13.42
CA LEU A 155 9.70 -1.52 -14.58
C LEU A 155 10.78 -1.32 -15.66
N ARG A 156 11.86 -0.57 -15.38
CA ARG A 156 12.99 -0.43 -16.33
C ARG A 156 13.85 -1.69 -16.36
N TYR A 157 14.15 -2.24 -15.18
CA TYR A 157 14.94 -3.46 -15.03
C TYR A 157 14.26 -4.44 -14.07
N PRO A 158 13.00 -4.88 -14.36
CA PRO A 158 12.14 -5.52 -13.38
C PRO A 158 12.59 -6.93 -12.97
N LEU A 159 13.58 -7.49 -13.65
CA LEU A 159 14.15 -8.81 -13.36
C LEU A 159 15.35 -8.73 -12.39
N HIS A 160 15.87 -7.53 -12.12
CA HIS A 160 17.14 -7.36 -11.43
C HIS A 160 17.10 -6.32 -10.31
N THR A 161 16.18 -5.37 -10.36
CA THR A 161 16.08 -4.28 -9.37
C THR A 161 14.76 -4.33 -8.62
N VAL A 162 14.75 -3.78 -7.42
CA VAL A 162 13.54 -3.63 -6.59
C VAL A 162 13.50 -2.23 -5.98
N PRO A 163 12.31 -1.70 -5.63
CA PRO A 163 12.20 -0.38 -5.02
C PRO A 163 12.71 -0.38 -3.58
N GLN A 164 13.26 0.75 -3.14
CA GLN A 164 13.71 1.12 -1.81
C GLN A 164 15.00 0.42 -1.38
N ASP A 165 14.97 -0.87 -1.11
CA ASP A 165 16.11 -1.68 -0.68
C ASP A 165 15.98 -3.12 -1.20
N VAL A 166 17.01 -3.96 -0.97
CA VAL A 166 17.02 -5.33 -1.48
C VAL A 166 16.45 -6.37 -0.51
N TYR A 167 16.01 -5.95 0.69
CA TYR A 167 15.70 -6.88 1.77
C TYR A 167 14.21 -7.23 1.82
N ASP A 168 13.36 -6.34 2.31
CA ASP A 168 11.92 -6.60 2.40
C ASP A 168 11.27 -6.95 1.05
N PRO A 169 11.61 -6.28 -0.08
CA PRO A 169 11.15 -6.70 -1.40
C PRO A 169 11.57 -8.12 -1.78
N ALA A 170 12.81 -8.54 -1.46
CA ALA A 170 13.28 -9.90 -1.73
C ALA A 170 12.48 -10.95 -0.94
N ARG A 171 12.27 -10.69 0.36
CA ARG A 171 11.45 -11.55 1.22
C ARG A 171 10.03 -11.67 0.71
N GLN A 172 9.40 -10.56 0.32
CA GLN A 172 8.02 -10.57 -0.19
C GLN A 172 7.92 -11.21 -1.58
N ALA A 173 8.94 -11.06 -2.44
CA ALA A 173 9.03 -11.78 -3.70
C ALA A 173 9.13 -13.31 -3.48
N TRP A 174 9.92 -13.74 -2.48
CA TRP A 174 9.95 -15.14 -2.03
C TRP A 174 8.59 -15.61 -1.51
N GLN A 175 7.89 -14.81 -0.68
CA GLN A 175 6.56 -15.17 -0.18
C GLN A 175 5.57 -15.44 -1.31
N LEU A 176 5.55 -14.58 -2.33
CA LEU A 176 4.70 -14.76 -3.52
C LEU A 176 5.07 -16.02 -4.29
N ALA A 177 6.36 -16.30 -4.42
CA ALA A 177 6.85 -17.52 -5.11
C ALA A 177 6.50 -18.78 -4.31
N TRP A 178 6.67 -18.75 -2.97
CA TRP A 178 6.29 -19.86 -2.10
C TRP A 178 4.81 -20.20 -2.20
N ILE A 179 3.93 -19.20 -2.13
CA ILE A 179 2.47 -19.41 -2.27
C ILE A 179 2.18 -20.14 -3.58
N GLY A 180 2.75 -19.70 -4.70
CA GLY A 180 2.51 -20.33 -6.00
C GLY A 180 3.03 -21.76 -6.07
N HIS A 181 4.23 -22.01 -5.54
CA HIS A 181 4.82 -23.34 -5.49
C HIS A 181 3.98 -24.31 -4.65
N ILE A 182 3.72 -23.96 -3.39
CA ILE A 182 3.09 -24.88 -2.44
C ILE A 182 1.61 -25.15 -2.75
N LEU A 183 0.91 -24.19 -3.38
CA LEU A 183 -0.49 -24.41 -3.79
C LEU A 183 -0.64 -25.43 -4.92
N LEU A 184 0.41 -25.62 -5.72
CA LEU A 184 0.44 -26.63 -6.80
C LEU A 184 0.99 -27.97 -6.33
N ASP A 185 1.87 -27.98 -5.32
CA ASP A 185 2.55 -29.17 -4.84
C ASP A 185 1.82 -29.79 -3.64
N ASP A 186 1.76 -29.08 -2.50
CA ASP A 186 1.09 -29.53 -1.26
C ASP A 186 0.42 -28.37 -0.50
N PRO A 187 -0.84 -28.00 -0.83
CA PRO A 187 -1.54 -26.88 -0.20
C PRO A 187 -1.69 -26.97 1.32
N ILE A 188 -1.64 -28.20 1.88
CA ILE A 188 -1.78 -28.42 3.33
C ILE A 188 -0.55 -27.83 4.07
N ARG A 189 0.61 -27.86 3.43
CA ARG A 189 1.85 -27.32 3.95
C ARG A 189 2.05 -25.81 3.72
N LEU A 190 1.02 -25.06 3.31
CA LEU A 190 1.12 -23.63 3.02
C LEU A 190 1.87 -22.84 4.11
N TRP A 191 1.61 -23.15 5.36
CA TRP A 191 2.18 -22.47 6.53
C TRP A 191 3.54 -23.03 6.99
N GLN A 192 4.06 -24.07 6.32
CA GLN A 192 5.36 -24.68 6.53
C GLN A 192 6.26 -24.36 5.35
N SER A 193 6.86 -23.17 5.37
CA SER A 193 7.71 -22.75 4.25
C SER A 193 9.06 -23.47 4.29
N ASN A 194 9.79 -23.37 3.19
CA ASN A 194 11.12 -23.91 3.05
C ASN A 194 12.21 -23.13 3.85
N ALA A 195 11.89 -21.96 4.40
CA ALA A 195 12.77 -21.15 5.24
C ALA A 195 12.52 -21.39 6.72
N PHE A 196 13.43 -20.92 7.59
CA PHE A 196 13.36 -21.08 9.06
C PHE A 196 13.38 -22.53 9.55
N PHE A 197 13.99 -23.45 8.81
CA PHE A 197 14.09 -24.84 9.29
C PHE A 197 14.77 -24.92 10.67
N PRO A 198 14.24 -25.69 11.63
CA PRO A 198 13.09 -26.59 11.58
C PRO A 198 11.78 -26.00 12.15
N GLU A 199 11.62 -24.68 12.21
CA GLU A 199 10.47 -24.02 12.85
C GLU A 199 9.15 -24.33 12.14
N ARG A 200 8.06 -24.45 12.93
CA ARG A 200 6.71 -24.71 12.44
C ARG A 200 5.92 -23.41 12.28
N TYR A 201 4.97 -23.39 11.34
CA TYR A 201 4.14 -22.23 11.01
C TYR A 201 4.96 -20.99 10.61
N ASN A 202 6.17 -21.23 10.14
CA ASN A 202 7.17 -20.22 9.84
C ASN A 202 6.73 -19.22 8.75
N PHE A 203 5.80 -19.56 7.86
CA PHE A 203 5.24 -18.63 6.90
C PHE A 203 4.42 -17.51 7.56
N ALA A 204 3.92 -17.71 8.78
CA ALA A 204 3.20 -16.71 9.57
C ALA A 204 4.12 -15.66 10.25
N PHE A 205 5.45 -15.75 10.11
CA PHE A 205 6.37 -14.72 10.59
C PHE A 205 6.34 -13.42 9.79
N GLY A 206 5.58 -13.35 8.71
CA GLY A 206 5.36 -12.15 7.90
C GLY A 206 3.90 -11.96 7.50
N SER A 207 3.61 -10.92 6.71
CA SER A 207 2.28 -10.74 6.11
C SER A 207 1.98 -11.88 5.14
N SER A 208 0.73 -12.36 5.09
CA SER A 208 0.41 -13.58 4.32
C SER A 208 0.49 -13.40 2.80
N LEU A 209 0.16 -12.22 2.27
CA LEU A 209 0.05 -11.90 0.83
C LEU A 209 -0.81 -12.89 0.01
N LEU A 210 -1.65 -13.71 0.67
CA LEU A 210 -2.47 -14.75 0.04
C LEU A 210 -3.43 -14.20 -1.02
N GLY A 211 -3.85 -12.94 -0.90
CA GLY A 211 -4.66 -12.28 -1.93
C GLY A 211 -3.98 -12.19 -3.29
N TYR A 212 -2.66 -12.33 -3.34
CA TYR A 212 -1.87 -12.39 -4.57
C TYR A 212 -1.54 -13.80 -5.05
N ALA A 213 -2.12 -14.84 -4.46
CA ALA A 213 -1.90 -16.23 -4.84
C ALA A 213 -1.98 -16.49 -6.36
N PRO A 214 -2.95 -15.93 -7.11
CA PRO A 214 -2.99 -16.13 -8.57
C PRO A 214 -1.73 -15.65 -9.30
N ALA A 215 -1.10 -14.57 -8.84
CA ALA A 215 0.16 -14.10 -9.42
C ALA A 215 1.33 -15.02 -9.04
N GLY A 216 1.28 -15.64 -7.87
CA GLY A 216 2.27 -16.60 -7.40
C GLY A 216 2.43 -17.80 -8.33
N LEU A 217 1.36 -18.21 -9.02
CA LEU A 217 1.34 -19.35 -9.96
C LEU A 217 2.12 -19.11 -11.26
N LEU A 218 2.58 -17.87 -11.51
CA LEU A 218 3.20 -17.50 -12.78
C LEU A 218 4.73 -17.54 -12.70
N GLY A 219 5.35 -18.55 -13.29
CA GLY A 219 6.80 -18.69 -13.44
C GLY A 219 7.53 -19.07 -12.16
N GLU A 220 8.75 -19.54 -12.28
CA GLU A 220 9.60 -20.06 -11.21
C GLU A 220 10.95 -19.32 -11.15
N GLY A 221 11.63 -19.42 -10.03
CA GLY A 221 12.96 -18.88 -9.80
C GLY A 221 13.00 -17.38 -9.48
N VAL A 222 14.19 -16.90 -9.18
CA VAL A 222 14.49 -15.55 -8.69
C VAL A 222 13.97 -14.45 -9.62
N THR A 223 14.26 -14.55 -10.91
CA THR A 223 13.87 -13.53 -11.91
C THR A 223 12.36 -13.41 -12.06
N SER A 224 11.64 -14.55 -12.04
CA SER A 224 10.18 -14.56 -12.09
C SER A 224 9.57 -14.01 -10.79
N ALA A 225 10.18 -14.31 -9.64
CA ALA A 225 9.75 -13.76 -8.35
C ALA A 225 9.89 -12.23 -8.32
N LEU A 226 11.02 -11.69 -8.78
CA LEU A 226 11.25 -10.25 -8.88
C LEU A 226 10.29 -9.57 -9.87
N LEU A 227 10.08 -10.16 -11.04
CA LEU A 227 9.13 -9.62 -12.03
C LEU A 227 7.72 -9.52 -11.46
N ARG A 228 7.24 -10.59 -10.81
CA ARG A 228 5.92 -10.59 -10.16
C ARG A 228 5.80 -9.51 -9.10
N TYR A 229 6.81 -9.40 -8.23
CA TYR A 229 6.85 -8.39 -7.19
C TYR A 229 6.73 -6.97 -7.80
N ASN A 230 7.57 -6.65 -8.78
CA ASN A 230 7.61 -5.33 -9.41
C ASN A 230 6.31 -4.98 -10.15
N ILE A 231 5.69 -5.95 -10.84
CA ILE A 231 4.38 -5.75 -11.48
C ILE A 231 3.31 -5.48 -10.42
N LEU A 232 3.24 -6.30 -9.36
CA LEU A 232 2.25 -6.13 -8.29
C LEU A 232 2.45 -4.82 -7.54
N PHE A 233 3.70 -4.38 -7.34
CA PHE A 233 4.02 -3.10 -6.75
C PHE A 233 3.42 -1.93 -7.55
N VAL A 234 3.61 -1.89 -8.87
CA VAL A 234 3.01 -0.86 -9.74
C VAL A 234 1.49 -0.96 -9.75
N LEU A 235 0.92 -2.18 -9.83
CA LEU A 235 -0.52 -2.39 -9.79
C LEU A 235 -1.15 -1.98 -8.45
N ALA A 236 -0.43 -2.17 -7.33
CA ALA A 236 -0.87 -1.71 -6.01
C ALA A 236 -1.02 -0.18 -5.96
N HIS A 237 -0.06 0.57 -6.54
CA HIS A 237 -0.16 2.04 -6.67
C HIS A 237 -1.32 2.47 -7.57
N ALA A 238 -1.54 1.77 -8.69
CA ALA A 238 -2.70 2.02 -9.54
C ALA A 238 -4.02 1.80 -8.78
N LEU A 239 -4.08 0.73 -7.96
CA LEU A 239 -5.27 0.41 -7.16
C LEU A 239 -5.52 1.43 -6.04
N LEU A 240 -4.46 2.02 -5.43
CA LEU A 240 -4.60 3.13 -4.49
C LEU A 240 -5.33 4.31 -5.14
N PHE A 241 -4.92 4.70 -6.35
CA PHE A 241 -5.56 5.77 -7.10
C PHE A 241 -7.01 5.43 -7.46
N ILE A 242 -7.26 4.24 -8.02
CA ILE A 242 -8.59 3.79 -8.45
C ILE A 242 -9.55 3.70 -7.26
N GLY A 243 -9.10 3.10 -6.15
CA GLY A 243 -9.88 2.97 -4.92
C GLY A 243 -10.22 4.31 -4.29
N GLY A 244 -9.23 5.21 -4.17
CA GLY A 244 -9.41 6.57 -3.67
C GLY A 244 -10.42 7.36 -4.51
N TYR A 245 -10.28 7.30 -5.84
CA TYR A 245 -11.23 7.93 -6.76
C TYR A 245 -12.64 7.37 -6.57
N ALA A 246 -12.79 6.05 -6.58
CA ALA A 246 -14.07 5.37 -6.47
C ALA A 246 -14.80 5.75 -5.18
N LEU A 247 -14.09 5.78 -4.04
CA LEU A 247 -14.67 6.15 -2.77
C LEU A 247 -15.16 7.59 -2.78
N VAL A 248 -14.28 8.54 -3.10
CA VAL A 248 -14.61 9.96 -3.02
C VAL A 248 -15.69 10.34 -4.02
N ARG A 249 -15.67 9.71 -5.19
CA ARG A 249 -16.73 9.85 -6.20
C ARG A 249 -18.07 9.30 -5.71
N GLN A 250 -18.06 8.15 -5.04
CA GLN A 250 -19.26 7.56 -4.43
C GLN A 250 -19.80 8.41 -3.27
N LEU A 251 -18.93 9.04 -2.49
CA LEU A 251 -19.35 9.99 -1.44
C LEU A 251 -20.06 11.22 -1.99
N GLY A 252 -19.86 11.56 -3.28
CA GLY A 252 -20.60 12.60 -3.99
C GLY A 252 -19.79 13.82 -4.37
N ALA A 253 -18.45 13.77 -4.35
CA ALA A 253 -17.59 14.78 -4.93
C ALA A 253 -17.66 14.75 -6.46
N GLY A 254 -17.37 15.91 -7.11
CA GLY A 254 -17.20 16.02 -8.55
C GLY A 254 -15.97 15.24 -9.04
N ARG A 255 -15.82 15.07 -10.36
CA ARG A 255 -14.70 14.33 -10.97
C ARG A 255 -13.35 14.89 -10.57
N THR A 256 -13.17 16.20 -10.63
CA THR A 256 -11.91 16.86 -10.29
C THR A 256 -11.57 16.68 -8.81
N GLY A 257 -12.54 16.85 -7.89
CA GLY A 257 -12.34 16.61 -6.47
C GLY A 257 -11.98 15.16 -6.16
N ALA A 258 -12.61 14.19 -6.84
CA ALA A 258 -12.28 12.78 -6.71
C ALA A 258 -10.89 12.46 -7.27
N ALA A 259 -10.48 13.06 -8.40
CA ALA A 259 -9.14 12.89 -8.96
C ALA A 259 -8.05 13.49 -8.06
N THR A 260 -8.28 14.69 -7.51
CA THR A 260 -7.37 15.31 -6.54
C THR A 260 -7.18 14.42 -5.30
N ALA A 261 -8.29 13.91 -4.75
CA ALA A 261 -8.24 13.00 -3.61
C ALA A 261 -7.51 11.68 -3.94
N ALA A 262 -7.74 11.14 -5.12
CA ALA A 262 -7.11 9.91 -5.58
C ALA A 262 -5.58 10.03 -5.69
N VAL A 263 -5.10 11.14 -6.27
CA VAL A 263 -3.67 11.45 -6.37
C VAL A 263 -3.06 11.62 -4.98
N ALA A 264 -3.69 12.44 -4.12
CA ALA A 264 -3.19 12.68 -2.76
C ALA A 264 -3.18 11.41 -1.91
N PHE A 265 -4.16 10.52 -2.08
CA PHE A 265 -4.21 9.24 -1.36
C PHE A 265 -3.17 8.26 -1.86
N ALA A 266 -3.00 8.15 -3.18
CA ALA A 266 -2.08 7.17 -3.78
C ALA A 266 -0.61 7.52 -3.55
N TYR A 267 -0.28 8.82 -3.61
CA TYR A 267 1.11 9.30 -3.67
C TYR A 267 1.47 10.23 -2.50
N ALA A 268 0.79 10.13 -1.34
CA ALA A 268 1.15 10.89 -0.14
C ALA A 268 2.64 10.68 0.23
N PRO A 269 3.42 11.73 0.56
CA PRO A 269 4.86 11.62 0.83
C PRO A 269 5.25 10.52 1.83
N TRP A 270 4.47 10.30 2.91
CA TRP A 270 4.76 9.25 3.89
C TRP A 270 4.84 7.84 3.29
N ARG A 271 4.16 7.59 2.16
CA ARG A 271 4.16 6.27 1.49
C ARG A 271 5.50 5.92 0.89
N LEU A 272 6.31 6.93 0.55
CA LEU A 272 7.65 6.73 0.00
C LEU A 272 8.56 5.96 0.98
N ALA A 273 8.34 6.10 2.30
CA ALA A 273 9.05 5.31 3.30
C ALA A 273 8.58 3.83 3.34
N GLN A 274 7.45 3.51 2.74
CA GLN A 274 6.82 2.19 2.76
C GLN A 274 6.95 1.44 1.41
N GLU A 275 7.73 1.97 0.45
CA GLU A 275 7.84 1.36 -0.88
C GLU A 275 8.54 -0.01 -0.89
N GLY A 276 9.29 -0.35 0.14
CA GLY A 276 9.80 -1.72 0.35
C GLY A 276 8.75 -2.72 0.83
N HIS A 277 7.56 -2.25 1.24
CA HIS A 277 6.53 -3.08 1.89
C HIS A 277 5.29 -3.22 1.00
N LEU A 278 5.26 -4.22 0.10
CA LEU A 278 4.14 -4.47 -0.81
C LEU A 278 2.81 -4.64 -0.07
N ASP A 279 2.79 -5.27 1.10
CA ASP A 279 1.62 -5.44 1.95
C ASP A 279 1.03 -4.11 2.43
N ILE A 280 1.85 -3.10 2.68
CA ILE A 280 1.42 -1.76 3.10
C ILE A 280 1.01 -0.90 1.90
N VAL A 281 1.76 -0.97 0.81
CA VAL A 281 1.41 -0.27 -0.45
C VAL A 281 0.09 -0.80 -1.01
N SER A 282 -0.22 -2.08 -0.80
CA SER A 282 -1.44 -2.74 -1.29
C SER A 282 -2.72 -2.36 -0.52
N ALA A 283 -2.88 -1.08 -0.18
CA ALA A 283 -4.00 -0.56 0.61
C ALA A 283 -5.22 -0.10 -0.23
N GLY A 284 -5.13 -0.16 -1.55
CA GLY A 284 -6.17 0.37 -2.45
C GLY A 284 -7.52 -0.36 -2.38
N GLY A 285 -7.52 -1.60 -1.90
CA GLY A 285 -8.73 -2.36 -1.65
C GLY A 285 -9.61 -1.78 -0.54
N ILE A 286 -9.02 -1.09 0.44
CA ILE A 286 -9.77 -0.45 1.54
C ILE A 286 -10.78 0.58 1.01
N PRO A 287 -10.34 1.67 0.34
CA PRO A 287 -11.29 2.64 -0.20
C PRO A 287 -12.19 2.04 -1.29
N LEU A 288 -11.71 1.07 -2.07
CA LEU A 288 -12.52 0.40 -3.08
C LEU A 288 -13.66 -0.41 -2.46
N ALA A 289 -13.39 -1.21 -1.42
CA ALA A 289 -14.41 -1.96 -0.68
C ALA A 289 -15.46 -1.04 -0.07
N LEU A 290 -15.03 0.04 0.60
CA LEU A 290 -15.93 1.05 1.16
C LEU A 290 -16.79 1.73 0.09
N ALA A 291 -16.22 2.03 -1.08
CA ALA A 291 -16.95 2.60 -2.22
C ALA A 291 -18.02 1.64 -2.74
N MET A 292 -17.68 0.36 -2.93
CA MET A 292 -18.58 -0.66 -3.43
C MET A 292 -19.70 -0.98 -2.43
N LEU A 293 -19.39 -1.08 -1.13
CA LEU A 293 -20.39 -1.26 -0.08
C LEU A 293 -21.35 -0.05 -0.04
N ALA A 294 -20.82 1.18 -0.03
CA ALA A 294 -21.64 2.39 -0.07
C ALA A 294 -22.54 2.44 -1.31
N ARG A 295 -22.03 2.04 -2.48
CA ARG A 295 -22.79 1.95 -3.74
C ARG A 295 -23.86 0.87 -3.66
N GLY A 296 -23.54 -0.28 -3.11
CA GLY A 296 -24.49 -1.40 -2.90
C GLY A 296 -25.69 -0.99 -2.06
N HIS A 297 -25.46 -0.19 -1.02
CA HIS A 297 -26.50 0.35 -0.16
C HIS A 297 -27.21 1.59 -0.75
N GLY A 298 -26.79 2.07 -1.91
CA GLY A 298 -27.30 3.33 -2.50
C GLY A 298 -27.00 4.55 -1.63
N TRP A 299 -25.91 4.50 -0.82
CA TRP A 299 -25.53 5.56 0.09
C TRP A 299 -24.47 6.49 -0.49
N SER A 300 -24.63 7.78 -0.22
CA SER A 300 -23.67 8.82 -0.53
C SER A 300 -23.67 9.87 0.57
N MET A 301 -22.51 10.36 0.95
CA MET A 301 -22.43 11.40 2.00
C MET A 301 -23.18 12.66 1.60
N ARG A 302 -23.05 13.10 0.34
CA ARG A 302 -23.72 14.30 -0.18
C ARG A 302 -25.25 14.14 -0.31
N HIS A 303 -25.71 12.98 -0.76
CA HIS A 303 -27.11 12.77 -1.15
C HIS A 303 -27.91 11.87 -0.18
N GLY A 304 -27.22 11.25 0.82
CA GLY A 304 -27.85 10.29 1.73
C GLY A 304 -28.17 8.96 1.05
N PHE A 305 -29.17 8.25 1.60
CA PHE A 305 -29.64 6.99 1.04
C PHE A 305 -30.63 7.18 -0.10
N ARG A 306 -30.38 6.51 -1.22
CA ARG A 306 -31.24 6.45 -2.40
C ARG A 306 -31.69 5.01 -2.63
N HIS A 307 -32.97 4.73 -2.39
CA HIS A 307 -33.53 3.39 -2.46
C HIS A 307 -33.54 2.82 -3.89
N ASP A 308 -33.73 3.69 -4.89
CA ASP A 308 -33.73 3.39 -6.31
C ASP A 308 -32.35 2.95 -6.85
N ARG A 309 -31.28 3.23 -6.09
CA ARG A 309 -29.88 2.93 -6.48
C ARG A 309 -29.23 1.78 -5.72
N ARG A 310 -30.02 1.04 -4.94
CA ARG A 310 -29.53 -0.15 -4.21
C ARG A 310 -29.26 -1.29 -5.17
N HIS A 311 -28.15 -1.97 -4.96
CA HIS A 311 -27.74 -3.09 -5.80
C HIS A 311 -26.91 -4.10 -5.02
N ALA A 312 -27.49 -5.25 -4.68
CA ALA A 312 -26.84 -6.28 -3.86
C ALA A 312 -25.51 -6.78 -4.46
N GLY A 313 -25.38 -6.83 -5.80
CA GLY A 313 -24.13 -7.22 -6.46
C GLY A 313 -22.95 -6.29 -6.15
N TRP A 314 -23.18 -4.97 -5.97
CA TRP A 314 -22.10 -4.06 -5.53
C TRP A 314 -21.75 -4.29 -4.06
N ALA A 315 -22.71 -4.63 -3.20
CA ALA A 315 -22.42 -4.98 -1.82
C ALA A 315 -21.61 -6.28 -1.75
N ALA A 316 -21.98 -7.31 -2.51
CA ALA A 316 -21.23 -8.56 -2.62
C ALA A 316 -19.79 -8.32 -3.09
N ALA A 317 -19.61 -7.54 -4.17
CA ALA A 317 -18.28 -7.18 -4.66
C ALA A 317 -17.46 -6.41 -3.60
N GLY A 318 -18.10 -5.52 -2.84
CA GLY A 318 -17.44 -4.81 -1.73
C GLY A 318 -16.95 -5.74 -0.63
N TRP A 319 -17.73 -6.73 -0.25
CA TRP A 319 -17.32 -7.74 0.73
C TRP A 319 -16.19 -8.64 0.22
N LEU A 320 -16.22 -9.03 -1.07
CA LEU A 320 -15.13 -9.81 -1.69
C LEU A 320 -13.82 -9.01 -1.73
N VAL A 321 -13.89 -7.72 -2.09
CA VAL A 321 -12.70 -6.85 -2.07
C VAL A 321 -12.20 -6.65 -0.64
N ALA A 322 -13.08 -6.52 0.35
CA ALA A 322 -12.68 -6.43 1.75
C ALA A 322 -11.98 -7.72 2.22
N ALA A 323 -12.52 -8.90 1.88
CA ALA A 323 -11.92 -10.20 2.20
C ALA A 323 -10.56 -10.39 1.50
N TRP A 324 -10.45 -9.97 0.24
CA TRP A 324 -9.18 -9.93 -0.49
C TRP A 324 -8.16 -9.02 0.20
N GLN A 325 -8.56 -7.80 0.61
CA GLN A 325 -7.68 -6.88 1.33
C GLN A 325 -7.19 -7.45 2.66
N LEU A 326 -8.06 -8.13 3.40
CA LEU A 326 -7.69 -8.79 4.66
C LEU A 326 -6.68 -9.92 4.42
N SER A 327 -6.82 -10.67 3.34
CA SER A 327 -5.91 -11.77 2.98
C SER A 327 -4.52 -11.34 2.51
N LEU A 328 -4.29 -10.04 2.27
CA LEU A 328 -2.95 -9.51 2.00
C LEU A 328 -2.12 -9.33 3.27
N GLY A 329 -2.77 -9.08 4.42
CA GLY A 329 -2.11 -8.94 5.70
C GLY A 329 -2.98 -8.28 6.75
N PHE A 330 -2.72 -8.63 8.01
CA PHE A 330 -3.50 -8.14 9.15
C PHE A 330 -3.21 -6.69 9.51
N THR A 331 -2.03 -6.17 9.18
CA THR A 331 -1.64 -4.77 9.47
C THR A 331 -2.64 -3.75 8.92
N LEU A 332 -3.15 -3.97 7.72
CA LEU A 332 -4.19 -3.12 7.10
C LEU A 332 -5.58 -3.75 7.16
N GLY A 333 -5.64 -5.09 7.15
CA GLY A 333 -6.91 -5.83 7.16
C GLY A 333 -7.68 -5.73 8.47
N LEU A 334 -7.00 -5.73 9.63
CA LEU A 334 -7.65 -5.59 10.93
C LEU A 334 -8.26 -4.20 11.16
N PRO A 335 -7.54 -3.08 10.89
CA PRO A 335 -8.17 -1.76 10.95
C PRO A 335 -9.39 -1.64 10.03
N LEU A 336 -9.37 -2.27 8.85
CA LEU A 336 -10.56 -2.34 7.99
C LEU A 336 -11.68 -3.13 8.66
N ALA A 337 -11.39 -4.28 9.29
CA ALA A 337 -12.38 -5.08 10.00
C ALA A 337 -13.02 -4.27 11.14
N TYR A 338 -12.22 -3.53 11.92
CA TYR A 338 -12.72 -2.66 12.98
C TYR A 338 -13.57 -1.51 12.45
N ALA A 339 -13.17 -0.89 11.33
CA ALA A 339 -13.96 0.14 10.67
C ALA A 339 -15.31 -0.39 10.19
N LEU A 340 -15.35 -1.57 9.56
CA LEU A 340 -16.58 -2.23 9.12
C LEU A 340 -17.48 -2.62 10.31
N ALA A 341 -16.90 -3.14 11.38
CA ALA A 341 -17.62 -3.43 12.62
C ALA A 341 -18.21 -2.16 13.24
N GLY A 342 -17.46 -1.06 13.28
CA GLY A 342 -17.94 0.24 13.73
C GLY A 342 -19.10 0.77 12.88
N ILE A 343 -19.01 0.67 11.55
CA ILE A 343 -20.09 1.05 10.64
C ILE A 343 -21.34 0.19 10.90
N LEU A 344 -21.16 -1.12 11.11
CA LEU A 344 -22.27 -2.03 11.45
C LEU A 344 -22.94 -1.63 12.76
N ILE A 345 -22.17 -1.40 13.84
CA ILE A 345 -22.68 -0.99 15.15
C ILE A 345 -23.47 0.32 15.02
N ILE A 346 -22.89 1.34 14.35
CA ILE A 346 -23.57 2.62 14.12
C ILE A 346 -24.89 2.40 13.36
N THR A 347 -24.88 1.52 12.35
CA THR A 347 -26.06 1.24 11.54
C THR A 347 -27.15 0.54 12.37
N VAL A 348 -26.77 -0.47 13.16
CA VAL A 348 -27.69 -1.23 14.03
C VAL A 348 -28.32 -0.33 15.09
N VAL A 349 -27.59 0.66 15.61
CA VAL A 349 -28.11 1.61 16.59
C VAL A 349 -28.92 2.72 15.91
N ALA A 350 -28.43 3.30 14.82
CA ALA A 350 -29.06 4.45 14.17
C ALA A 350 -30.38 4.10 13.45
N VAL A 351 -30.50 2.90 12.86
CA VAL A 351 -31.69 2.50 12.10
C VAL A 351 -32.94 2.38 12.99
N PRO A 352 -32.92 1.67 14.14
CA PRO A 352 -34.06 1.60 15.05
C PRO A 352 -34.45 2.97 15.61
N ILE A 353 -33.48 3.81 16.01
CA ILE A 353 -33.73 5.18 16.51
C ILE A 353 -34.43 6.00 15.45
N ARG A 354 -34.00 5.90 14.19
CA ARG A 354 -34.62 6.62 13.07
C ARG A 354 -36.03 6.12 12.78
N TRP A 355 -36.29 4.80 12.87
CA TRP A 355 -37.60 4.21 12.70
C TRP A 355 -38.57 4.66 13.79
N TRP A 356 -38.10 4.73 15.04
CA TRP A 356 -38.89 5.20 16.15
C TRP A 356 -39.30 6.68 15.98
N ARG A 357 -38.38 7.53 15.51
CA ARG A 357 -38.63 8.96 15.31
C ARG A 357 -39.48 9.29 14.08
N ARG A 358 -39.51 8.45 13.05
CA ARG A 358 -40.22 8.68 11.80
C ARG A 358 -40.86 7.39 11.26
N PRO A 359 -41.97 6.92 11.83
CA PRO A 359 -42.60 5.66 11.47
C PRO A 359 -43.16 5.63 10.04
N ALA A 360 -43.59 6.77 9.47
CA ALA A 360 -44.15 6.87 8.11
C ALA A 360 -43.11 6.81 6.97
N GLY A 361 -41.82 6.87 7.27
CA GLY A 361 -40.74 6.87 6.26
C GLY A 361 -39.76 5.70 6.41
N ARG A 362 -40.21 4.54 6.86
CA ARG A 362 -39.35 3.36 7.08
C ARG A 362 -38.69 2.92 5.78
N PRO A 363 -37.36 3.02 5.66
CA PRO A 363 -36.69 2.39 4.52
C PRO A 363 -36.83 0.88 4.64
N VAL A 364 -37.52 0.24 3.70
CA VAL A 364 -37.52 -1.20 3.60
C VAL A 364 -36.11 -1.63 3.18
N LEU A 365 -35.31 -2.14 4.11
CA LEU A 365 -34.11 -2.87 3.76
C LEU A 365 -34.56 -4.13 3.02
N GLY A 366 -34.28 -4.20 1.71
CA GLY A 366 -34.64 -5.39 0.94
C GLY A 366 -33.91 -6.61 1.52
N TRP A 367 -34.61 -7.71 1.76
CA TRP A 367 -34.05 -8.94 2.35
C TRP A 367 -32.81 -9.44 1.60
N ARG A 368 -32.75 -9.25 0.26
CA ARG A 368 -31.59 -9.61 -0.58
C ARG A 368 -30.32 -8.88 -0.16
N LEU A 369 -30.41 -7.59 0.18
CA LEU A 369 -29.25 -6.82 0.62
C LEU A 369 -28.77 -7.29 1.99
N ILE A 370 -29.71 -7.53 2.93
CA ILE A 370 -29.40 -8.06 4.26
C ILE A 370 -28.72 -9.43 4.15
N ALA A 371 -29.27 -10.32 3.32
CA ALA A 371 -28.68 -11.64 3.09
C ALA A 371 -27.28 -11.55 2.46
N THR A 372 -27.08 -10.62 1.52
CA THR A 372 -25.76 -10.37 0.92
C THR A 372 -24.75 -9.87 1.95
N ASP A 373 -25.16 -8.94 2.82
CA ASP A 373 -24.27 -8.42 3.87
C ASP A 373 -23.95 -9.49 4.91
N ALA A 374 -24.95 -10.29 5.31
CA ALA A 374 -24.72 -11.39 6.25
C ALA A 374 -23.77 -12.44 5.65
N ALA A 375 -23.99 -12.86 4.40
CA ALA A 375 -23.11 -13.80 3.72
C ALA A 375 -21.72 -13.24 3.51
N GLY A 376 -21.62 -11.97 3.10
CA GLY A 376 -20.35 -11.29 2.91
C GLY A 376 -19.56 -11.13 4.20
N ALA A 377 -20.23 -10.77 5.29
CA ALA A 377 -19.61 -10.67 6.62
C ALA A 377 -19.12 -12.04 7.12
N VAL A 378 -19.91 -13.11 6.92
CA VAL A 378 -19.52 -14.49 7.27
C VAL A 378 -18.26 -14.91 6.47
N ILE A 379 -18.23 -14.65 5.17
CA ILE A 379 -17.07 -14.94 4.32
C ILE A 379 -15.85 -14.14 4.79
N PHE A 380 -16.01 -12.84 5.03
CA PHE A 380 -14.93 -11.95 5.49
C PHE A 380 -14.35 -12.42 6.83
N VAL A 381 -15.20 -12.65 7.82
CA VAL A 381 -14.78 -13.13 9.15
C VAL A 381 -14.20 -14.54 9.07
N GLY A 382 -14.81 -15.43 8.28
CA GLY A 382 -14.34 -16.81 8.10
C GLY A 382 -12.94 -16.86 7.48
N ILE A 383 -12.68 -16.08 6.42
CA ILE A 383 -11.33 -15.95 5.81
C ILE A 383 -10.35 -15.38 6.84
N GLY A 384 -10.74 -14.32 7.55
CA GLY A 384 -9.89 -13.71 8.57
C GLY A 384 -9.55 -14.70 9.70
N ALA A 385 -10.50 -15.43 10.21
CA ALA A 385 -10.30 -16.43 11.24
C ALA A 385 -9.39 -17.57 10.77
N LEU A 386 -9.62 -18.08 9.56
CA LEU A 386 -8.80 -19.14 8.98
C LEU A 386 -7.32 -18.73 8.84
N ILE A 387 -7.08 -17.52 8.33
CA ILE A 387 -5.73 -16.98 8.20
C ILE A 387 -5.12 -16.67 9.57
N ALA A 388 -5.89 -16.27 10.58
CA ALA A 388 -5.39 -15.92 11.91
C ALA A 388 -4.89 -17.11 12.72
N VAL A 389 -5.38 -18.33 12.47
CA VAL A 389 -5.00 -19.53 13.25
C VAL A 389 -3.48 -19.72 13.36
N PRO A 390 -2.68 -19.74 12.28
CA PRO A 390 -1.23 -19.89 12.38
C PRO A 390 -0.56 -18.70 13.09
N TYR A 391 -1.07 -17.48 12.93
CA TYR A 391 -0.53 -16.31 13.61
C TYR A 391 -0.67 -16.41 15.14
N PHE A 392 -1.80 -16.91 15.64
CA PHE A 392 -1.96 -17.16 17.08
C PHE A 392 -1.02 -18.23 17.65
N LYS A 393 -0.49 -19.10 16.78
CA LYS A 393 0.48 -20.14 17.20
C LYS A 393 1.91 -19.62 17.28
N VAL A 394 2.24 -18.57 16.51
CA VAL A 394 3.60 -18.00 16.47
C VAL A 394 3.72 -16.67 17.22
N SER A 395 2.61 -15.97 17.51
CA SER A 395 2.61 -14.71 18.25
C SER A 395 2.72 -14.99 19.74
N GLY A 396 3.94 -15.11 20.26
CA GLY A 396 4.24 -15.32 21.67
C GLY A 396 5.04 -14.19 22.34
N GLY A 397 5.31 -13.09 21.63
CA GLY A 397 6.16 -12.02 22.12
C GLY A 397 5.41 -10.86 22.79
N ASP A 398 6.14 -10.04 23.56
CA ASP A 398 5.64 -8.83 24.21
C ASP A 398 5.43 -7.70 23.19
N GLY A 399 4.28 -7.72 22.53
CA GLY A 399 3.88 -6.70 21.55
C GLY A 399 3.81 -5.28 22.12
N ALA A 400 3.78 -5.11 23.44
CA ALA A 400 3.75 -3.81 24.08
C ALA A 400 5.08 -3.05 23.92
N ALA A 401 6.21 -3.74 23.98
CA ALA A 401 7.54 -3.15 23.77
C ALA A 401 7.72 -2.67 22.31
N GLU A 402 7.20 -3.42 21.33
CA GLU A 402 7.21 -3.00 19.94
C GLU A 402 6.34 -1.77 19.71
N ILE A 403 5.17 -1.71 20.33
CA ILE A 403 4.29 -0.53 20.23
C ILE A 403 5.02 0.70 20.77
N ASP A 404 5.70 0.60 21.90
CA ASP A 404 6.44 1.72 22.49
C ASP A 404 7.54 2.20 21.54
N PHE A 405 8.34 1.27 21.00
CA PHE A 405 9.41 1.58 20.05
C PHE A 405 8.91 2.23 18.76
N PHE A 406 7.80 1.75 18.19
CA PHE A 406 7.25 2.26 16.94
C PHE A 406 6.21 3.37 17.10
N SER A 407 6.00 3.90 18.29
CA SER A 407 5.05 5.00 18.52
C SER A 407 5.64 6.34 18.09
N PRO A 408 5.10 6.98 17.04
CA PRO A 408 5.66 8.21 16.50
C PRO A 408 5.33 9.41 17.39
N PRO A 409 6.22 10.39 17.55
CA PRO A 409 5.89 11.66 18.18
C PRO A 409 5.00 12.53 17.27
N LEU A 410 4.27 13.48 17.84
CA LEU A 410 3.34 14.36 17.07
C LEU A 410 4.03 15.07 15.90
N ARG A 411 5.30 15.48 16.05
CA ARG A 411 6.08 16.12 14.98
C ARG A 411 6.24 15.24 13.72
N SER A 412 6.11 13.92 13.83
CA SER A 412 6.20 12.97 12.72
C SER A 412 5.25 13.30 11.56
N PHE A 413 4.09 13.87 11.85
CA PHE A 413 3.12 14.30 10.84
C PHE A 413 3.61 15.45 9.95
N LEU A 414 4.69 16.13 10.34
CA LEU A 414 5.31 17.23 9.58
C LEU A 414 6.66 16.82 8.96
N ILE A 415 7.10 15.57 9.15
CA ILE A 415 8.40 15.10 8.68
C ILE A 415 8.22 14.16 7.49
N ALA A 416 8.86 14.50 6.37
CA ALA A 416 8.88 13.69 5.16
C ALA A 416 10.01 12.64 5.20
N PRO A 417 9.84 11.50 4.51
CA PRO A 417 10.89 10.52 4.31
C PRO A 417 12.01 11.04 3.39
N ALA A 418 13.16 10.38 3.44
CA ALA A 418 14.35 10.74 2.64
C ALA A 418 14.10 10.64 1.12
N GLN A 419 13.20 9.75 0.72
CA GLN A 419 12.82 9.49 -0.66
C GLN A 419 11.96 10.61 -1.30
N SER A 420 11.52 11.61 -0.52
CA SER A 420 10.80 12.77 -1.05
C SER A 420 11.74 13.70 -1.79
N GLY A 421 11.49 13.91 -3.09
CA GLY A 421 12.35 14.78 -3.91
C GLY A 421 12.32 16.25 -3.51
N ILE A 422 11.23 16.74 -2.88
CA ILE A 422 11.12 18.12 -2.41
C ILE A 422 11.53 18.26 -0.95
N TRP A 423 11.05 17.38 -0.08
CA TRP A 423 11.19 17.50 1.37
C TRP A 423 12.30 16.63 1.96
N GLY A 424 12.91 15.72 1.16
CA GLY A 424 13.88 14.75 1.65
C GLY A 424 15.04 15.43 2.37
N ASP A 425 15.76 16.30 1.67
CA ASP A 425 16.93 17.01 2.24
C ASP A 425 16.51 18.07 3.26
N ALA A 426 15.42 18.81 2.99
CA ALA A 426 14.92 19.85 3.89
C ALA A 426 14.54 19.31 5.28
N HIS A 427 14.10 18.04 5.35
CA HIS A 427 13.71 17.38 6.59
C HIS A 427 14.79 16.42 7.13
N ALA A 428 16.03 16.45 6.64
CA ALA A 428 17.08 15.55 7.11
C ALA A 428 17.35 15.69 8.63
N VAL A 429 17.49 16.91 9.14
CA VAL A 429 17.73 17.16 10.57
C VAL A 429 16.55 16.74 11.46
N PRO A 430 15.28 17.15 11.22
CA PRO A 430 14.18 16.66 12.04
C PRO A 430 13.98 15.13 11.93
N ARG A 431 14.29 14.53 10.78
CA ARG A 431 14.19 13.07 10.58
C ARG A 431 15.23 12.30 11.38
N SER A 432 16.47 12.79 11.50
CA SER A 432 17.51 12.12 12.29
C SER A 432 17.22 12.06 13.79
N SER A 433 16.26 12.85 14.28
CA SER A 433 15.80 12.82 15.67
C SER A 433 14.69 11.82 15.95
N LEU A 434 14.23 11.08 14.92
CA LEU A 434 13.24 10.01 15.07
C LEU A 434 13.93 8.69 15.41
N VAL A 435 13.35 7.91 16.31
CA VAL A 435 13.89 6.60 16.72
C VAL A 435 13.94 5.65 15.53
N TRP A 436 12.88 5.61 14.71
CA TRP A 436 12.80 4.75 13.52
C TRP A 436 12.21 5.54 12.34
N PRO A 437 13.04 6.26 11.57
CA PRO A 437 12.56 7.14 10.49
C PRO A 437 11.67 6.45 9.45
N ALA A 438 11.94 5.19 9.12
CA ALA A 438 11.19 4.43 8.12
C ALA A 438 9.69 4.30 8.47
N GLU A 439 9.32 4.16 9.74
CA GLU A 439 7.93 4.02 10.20
C GLU A 439 7.37 5.32 10.82
N MET A 440 8.23 6.33 11.06
CA MET A 440 7.85 7.55 11.79
C MET A 440 7.82 8.81 10.93
N THR A 441 8.13 8.74 9.63
CA THR A 441 7.97 9.88 8.71
C THR A 441 6.57 9.88 8.12
N LEU A 442 5.66 10.68 8.70
CA LEU A 442 4.23 10.59 8.48
C LEU A 442 3.62 11.81 7.76
N LEU A 443 4.41 12.62 7.03
CA LEU A 443 3.88 13.77 6.29
C LEU A 443 2.95 13.31 5.14
N PRO A 444 1.65 13.68 5.16
CA PRO A 444 0.74 13.36 4.04
C PRO A 444 0.82 14.37 2.88
N GLY A 445 1.55 15.43 3.05
CA GLY A 445 1.74 16.54 2.12
C GLY A 445 1.15 17.86 2.65
N PHE A 446 1.91 18.94 2.52
CA PHE A 446 1.46 20.28 2.94
C PHE A 446 0.34 20.80 2.03
N VAL A 447 0.38 20.48 0.72
CA VAL A 447 -0.71 20.79 -0.20
C VAL A 447 -1.99 20.09 0.25
N LEU A 448 -1.92 18.82 0.67
CA LEU A 448 -3.07 18.09 1.18
C LEU A 448 -3.59 18.71 2.49
N TYR A 449 -2.72 19.13 3.40
CA TYR A 449 -3.14 19.86 4.61
C TYR A 449 -3.87 21.15 4.29
N ALA A 450 -3.33 21.95 3.37
CA ALA A 450 -3.96 23.21 2.95
C ALA A 450 -5.35 22.98 2.32
N LEU A 451 -5.48 21.99 1.45
CA LEU A 451 -6.76 21.62 0.83
C LEU A 451 -7.76 21.05 1.83
N ALA A 452 -7.32 20.21 2.77
CA ALA A 452 -8.17 19.67 3.82
C ALA A 452 -8.65 20.75 4.76
N LEU A 453 -7.77 21.69 5.16
CA LEU A 453 -8.13 22.87 5.97
C LEU A 453 -9.15 23.74 5.22
N ALA A 454 -8.93 24.02 3.93
CA ALA A 454 -9.92 24.69 3.09
C ALA A 454 -11.26 23.93 3.09
N GLY A 455 -11.23 22.59 3.07
CA GLY A 455 -12.40 21.72 3.11
C GLY A 455 -13.20 21.76 4.42
N VAL A 456 -12.58 22.18 5.52
CA VAL A 456 -13.28 22.45 6.80
C VAL A 456 -14.19 23.66 6.65
N PHE A 457 -13.74 24.71 5.96
CA PHE A 457 -14.48 25.99 5.84
C PHE A 457 -15.33 26.05 4.57
N PHE A 458 -14.79 25.63 3.43
CA PHE A 458 -15.41 25.70 2.10
C PHE A 458 -15.56 24.29 1.52
N SER A 459 -16.79 23.76 1.51
CA SER A 459 -16.97 22.38 1.12
C SER A 459 -18.38 22.08 0.61
N VAL A 460 -18.48 21.12 -0.31
CA VAL A 460 -19.77 20.55 -0.70
C VAL A 460 -20.40 19.69 0.42
N TRP A 461 -19.63 19.37 1.46
CA TRP A 461 -20.10 18.60 2.61
C TRP A 461 -20.85 19.49 3.60
N LYS A 462 -21.92 18.95 4.19
CA LYS A 462 -22.69 19.65 5.24
C LYS A 462 -21.83 19.87 6.48
N VAL A 463 -22.12 20.90 7.26
CA VAL A 463 -21.35 21.25 8.48
C VAL A 463 -21.19 20.03 9.42
N TRP A 464 -22.30 19.33 9.73
CA TRP A 464 -22.25 18.16 10.63
C TRP A 464 -21.36 17.02 10.07
N GLN A 465 -21.29 16.85 8.72
CA GLN A 465 -20.44 15.84 8.08
C GLN A 465 -18.96 16.22 8.24
N ARG A 466 -18.65 17.51 8.10
CA ARG A 466 -17.29 18.03 8.35
C ARG A 466 -16.89 17.83 9.81
N LEU A 467 -17.81 18.08 10.76
CA LEU A 467 -17.54 17.81 12.18
C LEU A 467 -17.27 16.33 12.45
N VAL A 468 -18.04 15.41 11.84
CA VAL A 468 -17.79 13.96 11.96
C VAL A 468 -16.44 13.58 11.36
N LEU A 469 -16.07 14.16 10.21
CA LEU A 469 -14.74 13.93 9.60
C LEU A 469 -13.62 14.47 10.49
N ILE A 470 -13.77 15.64 11.11
CA ILE A 470 -12.78 16.21 12.03
C ILE A 470 -12.63 15.34 13.30
N LEU A 471 -13.73 14.85 13.86
CA LEU A 471 -13.69 13.93 15.00
C LEU A 471 -13.03 12.60 14.62
N GLY A 472 -13.38 12.06 13.45
CA GLY A 472 -12.73 10.87 12.91
C GLY A 472 -11.23 11.08 12.63
N LEU A 473 -10.85 12.26 12.14
CA LEU A 473 -9.44 12.65 11.94
C LEU A 473 -8.70 12.71 13.27
N ALA A 474 -9.27 13.36 14.28
CA ALA A 474 -8.67 13.42 15.62
C ALA A 474 -8.47 12.03 16.22
N ALA A 475 -9.49 11.15 16.12
CA ALA A 475 -9.39 9.76 16.57
C ALA A 475 -8.29 9.00 15.81
N ALA A 476 -8.24 9.12 14.47
CA ALA A 476 -7.22 8.47 13.65
C ALA A 476 -5.80 8.97 13.99
N VAL A 477 -5.61 10.28 14.20
CA VAL A 477 -4.32 10.86 14.63
C VAL A 477 -3.92 10.33 16.00
N ILE A 478 -4.83 10.31 16.97
CA ILE A 478 -4.56 9.79 18.32
C ILE A 478 -4.13 8.31 18.27
N LEU A 479 -4.83 7.50 17.47
CA LEU A 479 -4.47 6.09 17.31
C LEU A 479 -3.13 5.92 16.57
N THR A 480 -2.84 6.76 15.58
CA THR A 480 -1.55 6.73 14.86
C THR A 480 -0.37 7.08 15.78
N LEU A 481 -0.58 7.91 16.79
CA LEU A 481 0.45 8.25 17.78
C LEU A 481 0.78 7.09 18.74
N GLY A 482 -0.09 6.07 18.84
CA GLY A 482 0.15 4.96 19.77
C GLY A 482 0.40 5.43 21.21
N ASN A 483 1.54 5.03 21.78
CA ASN A 483 1.98 5.49 23.11
C ASN A 483 2.46 6.95 23.13
N GLY A 484 2.74 7.57 21.99
CA GLY A 484 3.11 8.98 21.88
C GLY A 484 1.98 9.94 22.32
N PHE A 485 0.72 9.47 22.44
CA PHE A 485 -0.39 10.23 22.97
C PHE A 485 -0.75 9.76 24.39
N LEU A 486 -0.41 10.56 25.40
CA LEU A 486 -0.71 10.30 26.83
C LEU A 486 -0.26 8.88 27.29
N GLY A 487 0.85 8.37 26.74
CA GLY A 487 1.35 7.03 27.03
C GLY A 487 0.47 5.90 26.52
N GLY A 488 -0.46 6.15 25.58
CA GLY A 488 -1.39 5.16 25.05
C GLY A 488 -2.43 4.59 26.03
N ARG A 489 -2.33 4.95 27.31
CA ARG A 489 -3.05 4.33 28.42
C ARG A 489 -4.58 4.37 28.29
N TRP A 490 -5.12 5.43 27.72
CA TRP A 490 -6.55 5.63 27.55
C TRP A 490 -7.04 5.47 26.11
N THR A 491 -6.13 5.17 25.19
CA THR A 491 -6.42 5.15 23.75
C THR A 491 -5.97 3.85 23.11
N TYR A 492 -4.69 3.72 22.79
CA TYR A 492 -4.15 2.62 21.98
C TYR A 492 -4.04 1.31 22.77
N LEU A 493 -3.48 1.33 23.97
CA LEU A 493 -3.23 0.12 24.76
C LEU A 493 -4.51 -0.63 25.16
N PRO A 494 -5.64 0.01 25.56
CA PRO A 494 -6.88 -0.69 25.81
C PRO A 494 -7.42 -1.37 24.53
N LEU A 495 -7.32 -0.70 23.38
CA LEU A 495 -7.74 -1.29 22.10
C LEU A 495 -6.85 -2.48 21.73
N PHE A 496 -5.54 -2.34 21.88
CA PHE A 496 -4.59 -3.41 21.61
C PHE A 496 -4.81 -4.62 22.52
N GLY A 497 -5.08 -4.41 23.81
CA GLY A 497 -5.27 -5.51 24.78
C GLY A 497 -6.63 -6.22 24.71
N HIS A 498 -7.68 -5.56 24.18
CA HIS A 498 -9.04 -6.10 24.18
C HIS A 498 -9.55 -6.52 22.80
N LEU A 499 -9.01 -5.96 21.72
CA LEU A 499 -9.42 -6.33 20.38
C LEU A 499 -8.70 -7.60 19.90
N PRO A 500 -9.41 -8.53 19.25
CA PRO A 500 -8.79 -9.72 18.69
C PRO A 500 -7.81 -9.37 17.58
N GLY A 501 -6.67 -10.08 17.52
CA GLY A 501 -5.68 -9.89 16.47
C GLY A 501 -4.75 -8.70 16.67
N SER A 502 -4.48 -8.33 17.92
CA SER A 502 -3.53 -7.27 18.30
C SER A 502 -2.16 -7.39 17.61
N PHE A 503 -1.71 -8.60 17.29
CA PHE A 503 -0.48 -8.84 16.54
C PHE A 503 -0.40 -8.09 15.19
N GLY A 504 -1.52 -7.73 14.57
CA GLY A 504 -1.57 -7.01 13.29
C GLY A 504 -1.40 -5.49 13.41
N VAL A 505 -1.51 -4.92 14.61
CA VAL A 505 -1.50 -3.46 14.84
C VAL A 505 -0.35 -3.01 15.75
N ARG A 506 0.80 -3.67 15.69
CA ARG A 506 1.97 -3.36 16.52
C ARG A 506 2.69 -2.07 16.13
N ILE A 507 2.51 -1.59 14.91
CA ILE A 507 3.15 -0.38 14.38
C ILE A 507 2.08 0.70 14.18
N PRO A 508 1.85 1.57 15.18
CA PRO A 508 0.78 2.57 15.14
C PRO A 508 0.89 3.54 13.95
N GLY A 509 2.11 3.90 13.53
CA GLY A 509 2.37 4.79 12.40
C GLY A 509 1.66 4.38 11.10
N ARG A 510 1.43 3.09 10.89
CA ARG A 510 0.74 2.56 9.69
C ARG A 510 -0.76 2.93 9.63
N LEU A 511 -1.36 3.35 10.75
CA LEU A 511 -2.72 3.92 10.77
C LEU A 511 -2.80 5.28 10.08
N MET A 512 -1.66 5.88 9.69
CA MET A 512 -1.59 7.07 8.84
C MET A 512 -2.41 6.95 7.56
N LEU A 513 -2.66 5.72 7.10
CA LEU A 513 -3.58 5.43 6.01
C LEU A 513 -4.98 6.05 6.24
N TRP A 514 -5.53 5.90 7.44
CA TRP A 514 -6.87 6.40 7.81
C TRP A 514 -6.88 7.92 7.96
N VAL A 515 -5.81 8.48 8.53
CA VAL A 515 -5.60 9.94 8.58
C VAL A 515 -5.62 10.52 7.17
N THR A 516 -4.81 9.94 6.26
CA THR A 516 -4.75 10.37 4.87
C THR A 516 -6.11 10.24 4.18
N LEU A 517 -6.82 9.12 4.39
CA LEU A 517 -8.14 8.88 3.79
C LEU A 517 -9.17 9.96 4.20
N ILE A 518 -9.17 10.37 5.46
CA ILE A 518 -10.08 11.42 5.93
C ILE A 518 -9.67 12.79 5.39
N LEU A 519 -8.37 13.09 5.37
CA LEU A 519 -7.84 14.34 4.81
C LEU A 519 -8.22 14.50 3.34
N VAL A 520 -8.09 13.44 2.51
CA VAL A 520 -8.45 13.53 1.08
C VAL A 520 -9.95 13.70 0.87
N VAL A 521 -10.80 13.17 1.76
CA VAL A 521 -12.25 13.41 1.71
C VAL A 521 -12.57 14.87 2.01
N LEU A 522 -11.92 15.48 3.01
CA LEU A 522 -12.06 16.91 3.31
C LEU A 522 -11.58 17.77 2.12
N ALA A 523 -10.37 17.48 1.60
CA ALA A 523 -9.78 18.18 0.46
C ALA A 523 -10.66 18.12 -0.79
N ALA A 524 -11.21 16.93 -1.09
CA ALA A 524 -12.13 16.74 -2.20
C ALA A 524 -13.38 17.61 -2.08
N GLY A 525 -13.86 17.80 -0.85
CA GLY A 525 -14.98 18.69 -0.58
C GLY A 525 -14.69 20.15 -0.93
N ALA A 526 -13.48 20.64 -0.63
CA ALA A 526 -13.02 21.97 -1.03
C ALA A 526 -12.92 22.11 -2.54
N VAL A 527 -12.19 21.20 -3.19
CA VAL A 527 -11.98 21.25 -4.66
C VAL A 527 -13.33 21.20 -5.40
N ALA A 528 -14.23 20.29 -4.98
CA ALA A 528 -15.56 20.20 -5.59
C ALA A 528 -16.38 21.48 -5.40
N GLU A 529 -16.25 22.18 -4.30
CA GLU A 529 -16.92 23.46 -4.05
C GLU A 529 -16.33 24.58 -4.90
N VAL A 530 -15.01 24.63 -5.05
CA VAL A 530 -14.33 25.60 -5.93
C VAL A 530 -14.76 25.40 -7.38
N VAL A 531 -14.77 24.14 -7.87
CA VAL A 531 -15.23 23.83 -9.22
C VAL A 531 -16.68 24.24 -9.42
N ARG A 532 -17.57 23.92 -8.49
CA ARG A 532 -18.97 24.30 -8.54
C ARG A 532 -19.17 25.84 -8.63
N ARG A 533 -18.41 26.60 -7.84
CA ARG A 533 -18.45 28.07 -7.89
C ARG A 533 -17.89 28.61 -9.20
N ALA A 534 -16.82 28.02 -9.70
CA ALA A 534 -16.22 28.40 -10.98
C ALA A 534 -17.18 28.14 -12.16
N GLU A 535 -17.89 26.99 -12.15
CA GLU A 535 -18.93 26.67 -13.12
C GLU A 535 -20.07 27.69 -13.07
N HIS A 536 -20.60 27.98 -11.86
CA HIS A 536 -21.68 28.95 -11.68
C HIS A 536 -21.28 30.37 -12.10
N TRP A 537 -20.03 30.77 -11.78
CA TRP A 537 -19.50 32.07 -12.21
C TRP A 537 -19.34 32.15 -13.74
N ALA A 538 -18.97 31.03 -14.40
CA ALA A 538 -18.84 30.96 -15.83
C ALA A 538 -20.19 31.01 -16.55
N GLU A 539 -21.26 30.42 -15.96
CA GLU A 539 -22.62 30.45 -16.47
C GLU A 539 -23.21 31.88 -16.50
N GLN A 540 -22.75 32.75 -15.60
CA GLN A 540 -23.22 34.15 -15.51
C GLN A 540 -22.52 35.09 -16.50
N ARG A 541 -21.54 34.61 -17.28
CA ARG A 541 -20.83 35.42 -18.29
C ARG A 541 -21.35 35.17 -19.69
N MET A 542 -21.25 36.20 -20.55
CA MET A 542 -21.49 36.04 -21.98
C MET A 542 -20.15 36.10 -22.76
N PRO A 543 -19.84 35.09 -23.54
CA PRO A 543 -20.52 33.80 -23.71
C PRO A 543 -20.43 32.92 -22.48
N PRO A 544 -21.43 32.05 -22.22
CA PRO A 544 -21.55 31.29 -20.94
C PRO A 544 -20.61 30.08 -20.86
N PHE A 545 -19.41 30.19 -21.42
CA PHE A 545 -18.43 29.12 -21.41
C PHE A 545 -17.29 29.43 -20.45
N PRO A 546 -16.92 28.49 -19.54
CA PRO A 546 -15.64 28.58 -18.86
C PRO A 546 -14.54 28.52 -19.92
N GLY A 547 -13.78 29.58 -20.08
CA GLY A 547 -12.62 29.61 -20.97
C GLY A 547 -11.66 28.45 -20.63
N PRO A 548 -10.80 28.02 -21.56
CA PRO A 548 -9.89 26.89 -21.35
C PRO A 548 -9.02 27.07 -20.11
N TRP A 549 -8.65 28.28 -19.76
CA TRP A 549 -7.86 28.62 -18.56
C TRP A 549 -8.56 28.32 -17.25
N VAL A 550 -9.89 28.55 -17.15
CA VAL A 550 -10.64 28.22 -15.93
C VAL A 550 -10.72 26.71 -15.75
N ARG A 551 -10.89 25.96 -16.85
CA ARG A 551 -10.85 24.48 -16.79
C ARG A 551 -9.48 23.99 -16.37
N LEU A 552 -8.40 24.53 -16.93
CA LEU A 552 -7.03 24.17 -16.57
C LEU A 552 -6.73 24.48 -15.10
N ALA A 553 -7.21 25.63 -14.60
CA ALA A 553 -7.03 26.01 -13.20
C ALA A 553 -7.64 25.00 -12.20
N THR A 554 -8.67 24.25 -12.58
CA THR A 554 -9.23 23.22 -11.70
C THR A 554 -8.31 22.01 -11.48
N PHE A 555 -7.27 21.83 -12.32
CA PHE A 555 -6.27 20.79 -12.18
C PHE A 555 -5.04 21.22 -11.35
N VAL A 556 -4.91 22.50 -11.03
CA VAL A 556 -3.79 23.03 -10.24
C VAL A 556 -3.55 22.23 -8.95
N PRO A 557 -4.57 21.87 -8.15
CA PRO A 557 -4.35 21.05 -6.95
C PRO A 557 -3.70 19.71 -7.25
N ILE A 558 -4.05 19.06 -8.38
CA ILE A 558 -3.46 17.78 -8.79
C ILE A 558 -1.99 17.95 -9.12
N PHE A 559 -1.63 18.99 -9.90
CA PHE A 559 -0.24 19.26 -10.26
C PHE A 559 0.61 19.62 -9.03
N LEU A 560 0.06 20.40 -8.10
CA LEU A 560 0.78 20.75 -6.86
C LEU A 560 1.05 19.51 -6.00
N ILE A 561 0.07 18.61 -5.85
CA ILE A 561 0.24 17.37 -5.12
C ILE A 561 1.29 16.49 -5.82
N LEU A 562 1.18 16.28 -7.14
CA LEU A 562 2.16 15.48 -7.89
C LEU A 562 3.58 16.04 -7.79
N ALA A 563 3.72 17.36 -7.83
CA ALA A 563 5.02 18.01 -7.63
C ALA A 563 5.55 17.75 -6.21
N GLU A 564 4.71 17.93 -5.18
CA GLU A 564 5.11 17.71 -3.79
C GLU A 564 5.49 16.25 -3.50
N THR A 565 4.87 15.31 -4.20
CA THR A 565 5.06 13.87 -4.02
C THR A 565 6.12 13.27 -4.97
N TRP A 566 7.01 14.11 -5.51
CA TRP A 566 8.07 13.65 -6.40
C TRP A 566 8.90 12.56 -5.74
N ASN A 567 8.92 11.39 -6.38
CA ASN A 567 9.52 10.17 -5.84
C ASN A 567 10.99 10.04 -6.27
N MET A 568 11.90 9.90 -5.29
CA MET A 568 13.33 9.66 -5.48
C MET A 568 13.78 8.34 -4.86
N THR A 569 12.85 7.39 -4.70
CA THR A 569 13.15 6.07 -4.14
C THR A 569 14.22 5.35 -4.95
N PRO A 570 15.30 4.88 -4.31
CA PRO A 570 16.35 4.13 -5.00
C PRO A 570 15.83 2.76 -5.48
N HIS A 571 16.45 2.23 -6.53
CA HIS A 571 16.14 0.92 -7.08
C HIS A 571 17.43 0.10 -7.18
N PRO A 572 17.91 -0.44 -6.05
CA PRO A 572 19.13 -1.22 -6.02
C PRO A 572 19.01 -2.53 -6.80
N VAL A 573 20.15 -3.02 -7.29
CA VAL A 573 20.26 -4.32 -7.94
C VAL A 573 20.28 -5.42 -6.87
N VAL A 574 19.43 -6.42 -7.03
CA VAL A 574 19.39 -7.57 -6.14
C VAL A 574 20.62 -8.46 -6.38
N PRO A 575 21.34 -8.88 -5.33
CA PRO A 575 22.48 -9.77 -5.46
C PRO A 575 22.14 -11.04 -6.22
N ALA A 576 23.03 -11.43 -7.14
CA ALA A 576 22.84 -12.62 -7.96
C ALA A 576 22.82 -13.89 -7.10
N GLN A 577 21.94 -14.83 -7.45
CA GLN A 577 21.87 -16.14 -6.81
C GLN A 577 23.15 -16.94 -7.07
N PRO A 578 23.85 -17.45 -6.03
CA PRO A 578 24.95 -18.39 -6.21
C PRO A 578 24.55 -19.62 -7.02
N ALA A 579 25.40 -20.08 -7.94
CA ALA A 579 25.12 -21.22 -8.80
C ALA A 579 24.80 -22.48 -7.98
N ALA A 580 25.49 -22.69 -6.87
CA ALA A 580 25.29 -23.79 -5.93
C ALA A 580 23.85 -23.88 -5.40
N MET A 581 23.17 -22.76 -5.16
CA MET A 581 21.79 -22.73 -4.68
C MET A 581 20.77 -23.34 -5.66
N ARG A 582 21.15 -23.53 -6.92
CA ARG A 582 20.29 -24.14 -7.94
C ARG A 582 20.35 -25.67 -7.93
N THR A 583 21.35 -26.26 -7.29
CA THR A 583 21.62 -27.72 -7.33
C THR A 583 21.56 -28.37 -5.96
N LEU A 584 21.94 -27.65 -4.90
CA LEU A 584 21.98 -28.19 -3.55
C LEU A 584 20.58 -28.48 -3.00
N ALA A 585 20.47 -29.56 -2.25
CA ALA A 585 19.29 -29.91 -1.46
C ALA A 585 19.48 -29.47 -0.01
N GLY A 586 18.38 -29.20 0.73
CA GLY A 586 18.43 -28.90 2.17
C GLY A 586 18.42 -30.15 3.05
N PRO A 587 18.45 -29.98 4.39
CA PRO A 587 18.52 -28.71 5.12
C PRO A 587 19.90 -28.04 5.07
N MET A 588 19.95 -26.76 4.73
CA MET A 588 21.22 -26.02 4.64
C MET A 588 21.17 -24.67 5.35
N LEU A 589 22.30 -24.24 5.89
CA LEU A 589 22.55 -22.87 6.32
C LEU A 589 23.38 -22.14 5.25
N VAL A 590 23.01 -20.92 4.92
CA VAL A 590 23.80 -20.06 4.03
C VAL A 590 24.44 -18.95 4.86
N LEU A 591 25.76 -18.78 4.75
CA LEU A 591 26.54 -17.75 5.43
C LEU A 591 26.98 -16.66 4.45
N PRO A 592 26.97 -15.39 4.88
CA PRO A 592 26.66 -14.87 6.21
C PRO A 592 25.16 -14.88 6.52
N THR A 593 24.81 -15.08 7.80
CA THR A 593 23.43 -15.02 8.28
C THR A 593 23.21 -13.77 9.15
N SER A 594 22.15 -13.05 8.84
CA SER A 594 21.65 -11.89 9.59
C SER A 594 20.20 -11.66 9.28
N ALA A 595 19.51 -10.79 10.03
CA ALA A 595 18.12 -10.45 9.73
C ALA A 595 17.93 -9.84 8.32
N LEU A 596 18.95 -9.25 7.74
CA LEU A 596 18.89 -8.66 6.40
C LEU A 596 19.35 -9.64 5.32
N SER A 597 20.54 -10.25 5.46
CA SER A 597 21.05 -11.19 4.44
C SER A 597 20.12 -12.38 4.23
N ASP A 598 19.47 -12.87 5.29
CA ASP A 598 18.56 -14.01 5.21
C ASP A 598 17.35 -13.74 4.29
N GLN A 599 16.90 -12.49 4.16
CA GLN A 599 15.82 -12.13 3.21
C GLN A 599 16.25 -12.34 1.74
N ILE A 600 17.52 -12.11 1.44
CA ILE A 600 18.09 -12.36 0.11
C ILE A 600 18.24 -13.87 -0.10
N VAL A 601 18.70 -14.62 0.91
CA VAL A 601 18.82 -16.08 0.86
C VAL A 601 17.45 -16.74 0.63
N MET A 602 16.40 -16.22 1.30
CA MET A 602 15.02 -16.68 1.06
C MET A 602 14.63 -16.49 -0.42
N LEU A 603 14.93 -15.34 -1.03
CA LEU A 603 14.68 -15.13 -2.46
C LEU A 603 15.49 -16.10 -3.33
N TRP A 604 16.76 -16.34 -3.04
CA TRP A 604 17.58 -17.28 -3.78
C TRP A 604 17.03 -18.71 -3.73
N SER A 605 16.35 -19.09 -2.63
CA SER A 605 15.76 -20.43 -2.52
C SER A 605 14.61 -20.68 -3.50
N THR A 606 14.05 -19.66 -4.15
CA THR A 606 12.86 -19.78 -5.04
C THR A 606 13.09 -20.62 -6.30
N SER A 607 14.33 -20.98 -6.61
CA SER A 607 14.62 -21.82 -7.79
C SER A 607 14.21 -23.29 -7.61
N ARG A 608 14.22 -23.82 -6.38
CA ARG A 608 13.88 -25.23 -6.06
C ARG A 608 13.25 -25.41 -4.69
N PHE A 609 13.15 -24.36 -3.91
CA PHE A 609 12.69 -24.37 -2.53
C PHE A 609 13.36 -25.41 -1.62
N PRO A 610 14.73 -25.53 -1.63
CA PRO A 610 15.41 -26.37 -0.65
C PRO A 610 15.08 -25.86 0.77
N GLU A 611 15.05 -26.77 1.74
CA GLU A 611 14.92 -26.39 3.15
C GLU A 611 16.16 -25.58 3.56
N ILE A 612 15.96 -24.34 4.01
CA ILE A 612 17.01 -23.45 4.49
C ILE A 612 16.76 -23.06 5.95
N VAL A 613 17.84 -23.02 6.70
CA VAL A 613 17.79 -22.58 8.11
C VAL A 613 17.61 -21.07 8.23
N ASN A 614 18.16 -20.36 7.24
CA ASN A 614 18.02 -18.91 7.12
C ASN A 614 16.56 -18.48 7.10
N GLY A 615 16.28 -17.41 7.82
CA GLY A 615 14.94 -16.83 7.84
C GLY A 615 14.90 -15.46 8.49
N SER A 616 14.07 -14.60 7.93
CA SER A 616 13.78 -13.27 8.47
C SER A 616 12.32 -12.90 8.23
N GLY A 617 11.66 -12.35 9.23
CA GLY A 617 10.25 -12.00 9.19
C GLY A 617 9.91 -10.78 10.04
N GLY A 618 8.67 -10.34 9.96
CA GLY A 618 8.16 -9.24 10.79
C GLY A 618 7.97 -9.61 12.26
N PHE A 619 7.93 -10.91 12.59
CA PHE A 619 7.97 -11.43 13.95
C PHE A 619 9.38 -11.97 14.22
N GLY A 620 10.02 -11.52 15.30
CA GLY A 620 11.30 -12.07 15.71
C GLY A 620 11.15 -13.53 16.15
N SER A 621 11.89 -14.44 15.53
CA SER A 621 12.00 -15.81 16.00
C SER A 621 13.13 -15.87 17.01
N THR A 622 12.85 -16.34 18.23
CA THR A 622 13.86 -16.57 19.27
C THR A 622 14.89 -17.58 18.77
N GLN A 623 14.44 -18.61 18.07
CA GLN A 623 15.26 -19.67 17.52
C GLN A 623 16.27 -19.15 16.47
N GLN A 624 15.86 -18.19 15.62
CA GLN A 624 16.77 -17.54 14.68
C GLN A 624 17.81 -16.65 15.36
N ALA A 625 17.46 -15.99 16.46
CA ALA A 625 18.40 -15.20 17.23
C ALA A 625 19.45 -16.11 17.91
N GLU A 626 19.01 -17.22 18.50
CA GLU A 626 19.88 -18.25 19.12
C GLU A 626 20.80 -18.89 18.06
N LEU A 627 20.24 -19.28 16.91
CA LEU A 627 21.02 -19.82 15.80
C LEU A 627 22.19 -18.90 15.43
N ARG A 628 21.92 -17.61 15.18
CA ARG A 628 22.94 -16.64 14.78
C ARG A 628 24.03 -16.48 15.82
N GLN A 629 23.69 -16.59 17.11
CA GLN A 629 24.69 -16.57 18.21
C GLN A 629 25.57 -17.83 18.19
N HIS A 630 24.98 -19.01 18.04
CA HIS A 630 25.70 -20.27 18.05
C HIS A 630 26.62 -20.47 16.84
N VAL A 631 26.21 -19.94 15.67
CA VAL A 631 27.00 -20.11 14.42
C VAL A 631 27.99 -18.97 14.16
N ALA A 632 28.07 -17.97 15.06
CA ALA A 632 28.99 -16.83 14.90
C ALA A 632 30.48 -17.24 14.80
N GLY A 633 30.86 -18.36 15.47
CA GLY A 633 32.21 -18.90 15.44
C GLY A 633 32.48 -19.94 14.38
N PHE A 634 31.52 -20.23 13.49
CA PHE A 634 31.66 -21.28 12.47
C PHE A 634 32.87 -20.99 11.54
N PRO A 635 33.71 -22.03 11.24
CA PRO A 635 33.62 -23.43 11.62
C PRO A 635 34.40 -23.76 12.91
N ASP A 636 33.72 -23.82 14.04
CA ASP A 636 34.27 -24.34 15.31
C ASP A 636 33.46 -25.56 15.77
N ALA A 637 33.99 -26.28 16.78
CA ALA A 637 33.36 -27.51 17.27
C ALA A 637 31.95 -27.27 17.84
N ALA A 638 31.73 -26.13 18.51
CA ALA A 638 30.44 -25.79 19.12
C ALA A 638 29.37 -25.50 18.09
N SER A 639 29.68 -24.68 17.08
CA SER A 639 28.76 -24.36 16.00
C SER A 639 28.42 -25.58 15.14
N ILE A 640 29.41 -26.44 14.87
CA ILE A 640 29.21 -27.69 14.11
C ILE A 640 28.29 -28.65 14.86
N GLN A 641 28.54 -28.83 16.18
CA GLN A 641 27.70 -29.67 17.02
C GLN A 641 26.25 -29.14 17.05
N TYR A 642 26.07 -27.85 17.29
CA TYR A 642 24.76 -27.21 17.30
C TYR A 642 24.00 -27.43 15.99
N LEU A 643 24.66 -27.23 14.84
CA LEU A 643 24.04 -27.42 13.52
C LEU A 643 23.67 -28.90 13.26
N ARG A 644 24.50 -29.85 13.69
CA ARG A 644 24.18 -31.29 13.60
C ARG A 644 22.95 -31.66 14.47
N GLU A 645 22.91 -31.15 15.71
CA GLU A 645 21.75 -31.35 16.61
C GLU A 645 20.48 -30.73 16.04
N ALA A 646 20.57 -29.58 15.36
CA ALA A 646 19.47 -28.96 14.65
C ALA A 646 19.05 -29.68 13.34
N GLY A 647 19.79 -30.74 12.94
CA GLY A 647 19.50 -31.53 11.73
C GLY A 647 19.98 -30.87 10.42
N VAL A 648 20.90 -29.92 10.48
CA VAL A 648 21.47 -29.24 9.31
C VAL A 648 22.50 -30.16 8.64
N ALA A 649 22.33 -30.43 7.36
CA ALA A 649 23.21 -31.34 6.62
C ALA A 649 24.44 -30.63 6.06
N GLN A 650 24.34 -29.34 5.73
CA GLN A 650 25.40 -28.60 5.06
C GLN A 650 25.34 -27.10 5.31
N VAL A 651 26.50 -26.45 5.17
CA VAL A 651 26.65 -24.99 5.25
C VAL A 651 27.23 -24.47 3.95
N LEU A 652 26.60 -23.52 3.31
CA LEU A 652 27.08 -22.83 2.12
C LEU A 652 27.59 -21.44 2.49
N LEU A 653 28.87 -21.19 2.27
CA LEU A 653 29.48 -19.88 2.50
C LEU A 653 29.62 -19.13 1.19
N VAL A 654 29.17 -17.87 1.16
CA VAL A 654 29.25 -16.99 -0.04
C VAL A 654 30.35 -15.96 0.19
N ARG A 655 31.56 -16.18 -0.37
CA ARG A 655 32.77 -15.36 -0.14
C ARG A 655 32.58 -13.88 -0.41
N SER A 656 31.84 -13.52 -1.45
CA SER A 656 31.58 -12.11 -1.78
C SER A 656 30.74 -11.34 -0.74
N GLN A 657 30.10 -12.02 0.20
CA GLN A 657 29.23 -11.40 1.20
C GLN A 657 29.78 -11.50 2.64
N VAL A 658 30.89 -12.21 2.87
CA VAL A 658 31.42 -12.40 4.24
C VAL A 658 32.39 -11.31 4.71
N MET A 659 32.82 -10.41 3.85
CA MET A 659 33.72 -9.31 4.21
C MET A 659 33.12 -8.47 5.36
N GLY A 660 33.91 -8.25 6.42
CA GLY A 660 33.47 -7.51 7.60
C GLY A 660 32.46 -8.27 8.49
N THR A 661 32.23 -9.57 8.25
CA THR A 661 31.39 -10.42 9.08
C THR A 661 32.27 -11.38 9.91
N PRO A 662 31.73 -12.04 10.94
CA PRO A 662 32.46 -13.07 11.71
C PRO A 662 32.99 -14.22 10.86
N TRP A 663 32.44 -14.45 9.70
CA TRP A 663 32.78 -15.57 8.78
C TRP A 663 33.78 -15.21 7.67
N GLU A 664 34.42 -14.05 7.73
CA GLU A 664 35.33 -13.56 6.68
C GLU A 664 36.46 -14.58 6.39
N GLN A 665 37.00 -15.22 7.42
CA GLN A 665 38.04 -16.23 7.29
C GLN A 665 37.52 -17.67 7.26
N ALA A 666 36.22 -17.90 7.47
CA ALA A 666 35.66 -19.23 7.63
C ALA A 666 35.89 -20.15 6.42
N GLY A 667 35.97 -19.55 5.22
CA GLY A 667 36.26 -20.27 3.99
C GLY A 667 37.67 -20.87 3.90
N ASP A 668 38.61 -20.40 4.71
CA ASP A 668 40.03 -20.78 4.63
C ASP A 668 40.51 -21.59 5.84
N VAL A 669 39.64 -21.77 6.87
CA VAL A 669 39.95 -22.56 8.07
C VAL A 669 40.04 -24.05 7.73
N PRO A 670 41.10 -24.77 8.15
CA PRO A 670 41.17 -26.23 8.04
C PRO A 670 40.09 -26.89 8.91
N VAL A 671 39.33 -27.82 8.35
CA VAL A 671 38.14 -28.40 9.00
C VAL A 671 38.30 -29.91 9.28
N ASP A 672 39.40 -30.52 8.89
CA ASP A 672 39.65 -31.97 9.05
C ASP A 672 39.52 -32.44 10.49
N ALA A 673 39.94 -31.60 11.45
CA ALA A 673 39.88 -31.88 12.90
C ALA A 673 38.42 -31.97 13.43
N PHE A 674 37.46 -31.39 12.74
CA PHE A 674 36.05 -31.35 13.14
C PHE A 674 35.20 -32.45 12.52
N GLY A 675 35.79 -33.32 11.65
CA GLY A 675 35.09 -34.42 11.01
C GLY A 675 34.01 -33.94 10.03
N ILE A 676 34.24 -32.80 9.36
CA ILE A 676 33.41 -32.27 8.27
C ILE A 676 34.23 -32.16 7.01
N ARG A 677 33.54 -32.14 5.85
CA ARG A 677 34.19 -31.99 4.55
C ARG A 677 33.98 -30.58 4.03
N ARG A 678 35.06 -29.93 3.58
CA ARG A 678 35.04 -28.68 2.85
C ARG A 678 35.21 -28.97 1.35
N GLU A 679 34.42 -28.31 0.53
CA GLU A 679 34.43 -28.42 -0.92
C GLU A 679 34.29 -27.00 -1.52
N ASP A 680 35.32 -26.55 -2.24
CA ASP A 680 35.24 -25.28 -2.99
C ASP A 680 34.47 -25.56 -4.29
N LEU A 681 33.21 -25.07 -4.38
CA LEU A 681 32.33 -25.32 -5.53
C LEU A 681 32.67 -24.40 -6.70
N ASP A 682 33.01 -23.17 -6.41
CA ASP A 682 33.47 -22.12 -7.35
C ASP A 682 34.28 -21.06 -6.60
N GLU A 683 34.75 -20.02 -7.31
CA GLU A 683 35.55 -18.93 -6.71
C GLU A 683 34.82 -18.19 -5.58
N ASN A 684 33.48 -18.19 -5.60
CA ASN A 684 32.62 -17.44 -4.66
C ASN A 684 31.96 -18.33 -3.61
N THR A 685 31.88 -19.63 -3.80
CA THR A 685 31.12 -20.49 -2.89
C THR A 685 31.92 -21.67 -2.33
N VAL A 686 31.85 -21.85 -1.01
CA VAL A 686 32.44 -22.97 -0.28
C VAL A 686 31.32 -23.75 0.40
N LEU A 687 31.31 -25.06 0.21
CA LEU A 687 30.35 -25.98 0.84
C LEU A 687 31.02 -26.75 1.94
N PHE A 688 30.42 -26.77 3.12
CA PHE A 688 30.78 -27.62 4.25
C PHE A 688 29.70 -28.67 4.44
N ARG A 689 30.07 -29.94 4.33
CA ARG A 689 29.18 -31.08 4.62
C ARG A 689 29.40 -31.50 6.07
N LEU A 690 28.32 -31.47 6.87
CA LEU A 690 28.35 -31.73 8.30
C LEU A 690 28.19 -33.23 8.65
N SER A 691 27.68 -34.02 7.68
CA SER A 691 27.48 -35.46 7.80
C SER A 691 28.50 -36.23 7.02
#